data_040ad56ff622bf5e5ee46cd3719cf812
#
_entry.id   040ad56ff622bf5e5ee46cd3719cf812
#
_cell.length_a   1.000
_cell.length_b   1.000
_cell.length_c   1.000
_cell.angle_alpha   90.00
_cell.angle_beta   90.00
_cell.angle_gamma   90.00
#
_symmetry.space_group_name_H-M   'P 1'
#
loop_
_entity.id
_entity.type
_entity.pdbx_description
1 polymer ?
#
loop_
_entity_poly.entity_id
_entity_poly.type
_entity_poly.pdbx_seq_one_letter_code
_entity_poly.pdbx_strand_id
1 'polypeptide(L)'
;MSHALTQATDPVAPDVAMHTRRTMRRATGLLAAALALVMQVLPAGAAAPRNAAAKVDGAFISANASTARDWPSHGLDYAETRFSRLRQIDAANVRDLGLVWTYNLESTRGVEATPLVVDGVMYVTASWSVVHAVDARTGKRLWTFDPKVDRSLGYRGCCDVVNRGVALYQGKVFVAAYDGRLIALDAASGRKLWEKDTIIDRKYSYTITGAPRVFKGKVIIGNGGAEYGVRGYITAYDAGTGEQKWRWFTVPGDPSRPFEDESMAAAAKTWDPSGKYWEAGGGGTAWDTLAFDPELNLMYVGTGNGAPWSHSKRSPAGGDNLYLASIVALNPDTGKYVWHYQETPGDNWDYTSAQPMILADLKLDGQMRKVILHAPKNGFFFVIDRTNGKFISAKNFVDVNWATGYDANGRPIERPEARATDKPYDSVPGPYGAHNWHPMSFNPQTGLVYLPAQNVPINLMDDKTWNFNEGKPGTPHGNVGWNTAKFLNAEPPRSKPFGRLIAWDPVQQKAAWTQEHVSPWNGGTLTTAGNLVFQGTADGRFVAYDARSGDKLWESPTGTGVVAAPVSFELNGKQYVSVAVGWGGVYGQAQRATNRQGPGTVYTFALGGKAPLPAFAEYRAARLLQGVKYDPAQVKAGTGLYVSNCALCHGVPGVDRGGNIPNLGYIDAAYIENLDKVVFKGPAMARGMPDFTGKLTPDDVEKIKAFIQGTADAVRPKP
;
A
#
# COMPACT_ATOMS: atom_id res chain seq x y z
N MET A 1 -59.46 -0.58 -9.26
CA MET A 1 -60.07 0.68 -8.81
C MET A 1 -58.86 1.62 -8.63
N SER A 2 -58.48 2.30 -9.65
CA SER A 2 -59.04 3.45 -10.37
C SER A 2 -59.00 4.73 -9.55
N HIS A 3 -58.21 5.63 -9.90
CA HIS A 3 -58.24 7.03 -10.34
C HIS A 3 -56.95 7.74 -9.89
N ALA A 4 -56.19 8.29 -10.69
CA ALA A 4 -56.21 9.22 -11.85
C ALA A 4 -55.73 10.63 -11.46
N LEU A 5 -54.66 11.02 -12.15
CA LEU A 5 -54.36 12.30 -12.81
C LEU A 5 -54.73 13.64 -12.13
N THR A 6 -53.78 14.55 -12.07
CA THR A 6 -53.98 15.84 -12.80
C THR A 6 -52.63 16.54 -13.05
N GLN A 7 -52.41 16.90 -14.31
CA GLN A 7 -51.44 17.87 -14.84
C GLN A 7 -51.94 19.31 -14.60
N ALA A 8 -51.05 20.26 -14.54
CA ALA A 8 -51.36 21.67 -14.82
C ALA A 8 -50.11 22.33 -15.45
N THR A 9 -50.26 22.79 -16.49
CA THR A 9 -49.93 23.55 -17.68
C THR A 9 -49.39 24.95 -17.38
N ASP A 10 -48.44 25.35 -18.26
CA ASP A 10 -47.90 26.71 -18.50
C ASP A 10 -48.99 27.75 -18.87
N PRO A 11 -48.66 29.05 -18.81
CA PRO A 11 -49.05 29.91 -19.93
C PRO A 11 -47.93 30.81 -20.50
N VAL A 12 -47.84 30.74 -21.76
CA VAL A 12 -47.56 31.56 -22.95
C VAL A 12 -47.60 33.10 -22.79
N ALA A 13 -46.67 33.72 -23.50
CA ALA A 13 -46.50 35.15 -23.78
C ALA A 13 -47.64 35.79 -24.61
N PRO A 14 -47.62 37.11 -24.82
CA PRO A 14 -47.83 37.56 -26.18
C PRO A 14 -46.88 38.62 -26.71
N ASP A 15 -46.60 38.49 -28.02
CA ASP A 15 -46.02 39.44 -28.97
C ASP A 15 -46.84 40.73 -29.06
N VAL A 16 -46.15 41.87 -29.30
CA VAL A 16 -46.68 42.99 -30.10
C VAL A 16 -45.57 43.55 -30.97
N ALA A 17 -45.74 43.45 -32.26
CA ALA A 17 -45.01 44.16 -33.30
C ALA A 17 -45.80 45.40 -33.74
N MET A 18 -45.15 46.53 -34.10
CA MET A 18 -45.33 47.21 -35.39
C MET A 18 -44.68 48.60 -35.44
N HIS A 19 -43.91 48.74 -36.49
CA HIS A 19 -43.67 49.86 -37.40
C HIS A 19 -43.48 51.30 -36.88
N THR A 20 -42.36 51.93 -37.30
CA THR A 20 -42.42 52.96 -38.38
C THR A 20 -41.01 53.30 -38.94
N ARG A 21 -40.99 53.50 -40.24
CA ARG A 21 -39.84 53.91 -41.09
C ARG A 21 -39.68 55.47 -41.10
N ARG A 22 -38.47 55.90 -41.60
CA ARG A 22 -38.01 57.18 -42.15
C ARG A 22 -37.44 58.14 -41.08
N THR A 23 -36.21 58.66 -41.26
CA THR A 23 -35.64 59.40 -42.41
C THR A 23 -34.14 59.55 -42.27
N MET A 24 -33.42 59.42 -43.41
CA MET A 24 -32.03 59.85 -43.57
C MET A 24 -31.88 61.37 -43.44
N ARG A 25 -30.80 61.84 -42.82
CA ARG A 25 -29.90 62.89 -43.41
C ARG A 25 -28.62 63.10 -42.57
N ARG A 26 -27.53 62.96 -43.25
CA ARG A 26 -26.18 63.48 -43.12
C ARG A 26 -25.84 64.41 -41.95
N ALA A 27 -24.88 63.99 -41.11
CA ALA A 27 -23.84 64.87 -40.55
C ALA A 27 -22.53 64.09 -40.49
N THR A 28 -21.69 64.29 -41.47
CA THR A 28 -20.28 63.93 -41.50
C THR A 28 -19.48 64.87 -40.61
N GLY A 29 -18.63 64.35 -39.76
CA GLY A 29 -17.57 65.10 -39.15
C GLY A 29 -17.45 64.93 -37.62
N LEU A 30 -16.26 64.51 -37.19
CA LEU A 30 -15.80 64.51 -35.81
C LEU A 30 -16.25 63.29 -34.93
N LEU A 31 -15.87 62.10 -35.29
CA LEU A 31 -15.74 60.95 -34.34
C LEU A 31 -14.63 59.99 -34.76
N ALA A 32 -13.42 60.54 -34.95
CA ALA A 32 -12.21 59.77 -35.29
C ALA A 32 -11.12 59.87 -34.21
N ALA A 33 -11.48 60.14 -32.95
CA ALA A 33 -10.49 60.25 -31.87
C ALA A 33 -10.90 59.60 -30.53
N ALA A 34 -11.88 58.71 -30.51
CA ALA A 34 -12.29 58.01 -29.27
C ALA A 34 -12.41 56.47 -29.40
N LEU A 35 -11.80 55.87 -30.45
CA LEU A 35 -11.80 54.43 -30.68
C LEU A 35 -10.44 53.75 -30.51
N ALA A 36 -9.55 54.34 -29.75
CA ALA A 36 -8.21 53.78 -29.53
C ALA A 36 -7.84 53.85 -28.05
N LEU A 37 -8.54 53.14 -27.15
CA LEU A 37 -8.04 52.69 -25.86
C LEU A 37 -9.09 51.87 -25.08
N VAL A 38 -9.75 50.93 -25.71
CA VAL A 38 -10.22 49.73 -24.99
C VAL A 38 -9.35 48.60 -25.53
N MET A 39 -8.09 48.58 -25.17
CA MET A 39 -7.37 47.30 -25.08
C MET A 39 -8.10 46.51 -24.00
N GLN A 40 -8.96 45.58 -24.45
CA GLN A 40 -9.38 44.47 -23.64
C GLN A 40 -8.08 43.81 -23.16
N VAL A 41 -7.78 43.99 -21.88
CA VAL A 41 -6.89 43.06 -21.16
C VAL A 41 -7.57 41.70 -21.22
N LEU A 42 -7.35 40.97 -22.30
CA LEU A 42 -7.58 39.55 -22.32
C LEU A 42 -6.84 39.00 -21.09
N PRO A 43 -7.49 38.28 -20.19
CA PRO A 43 -6.77 37.61 -19.11
C PRO A 43 -5.66 36.84 -19.80
N ALA A 44 -4.42 37.07 -19.36
CA ALA A 44 -3.24 36.36 -19.85
C ALA A 44 -3.62 34.89 -19.96
N GLY A 45 -3.72 34.40 -21.19
CA GLY A 45 -4.20 33.04 -21.45
C GLY A 45 -3.42 32.13 -20.54
N ALA A 46 -4.14 31.32 -19.74
CA ALA A 46 -3.51 30.31 -18.92
C ALA A 46 -2.60 29.51 -19.83
N ALA A 47 -1.29 29.56 -19.60
CA ALA A 47 -0.33 28.81 -20.39
C ALA A 47 -0.82 27.37 -20.43
N ALA A 48 -0.82 26.75 -21.60
CA ALA A 48 -1.25 25.37 -21.78
C ALA A 48 -0.59 24.50 -20.70
N PRO A 49 -1.31 23.60 -20.05
CA PRO A 49 -0.78 22.82 -18.94
C PRO A 49 0.49 22.09 -19.40
N ARG A 50 1.59 22.33 -18.70
CA ARG A 50 2.90 21.78 -19.05
C ARG A 50 2.92 20.27 -18.79
N ASN A 51 3.29 19.48 -19.81
CA ASN A 51 3.50 18.04 -19.62
C ASN A 51 4.90 17.78 -19.04
N ALA A 52 5.00 17.89 -17.70
CA ALA A 52 6.25 17.69 -16.96
C ALA A 52 6.85 16.29 -17.17
N ALA A 53 6.02 15.27 -17.36
CA ALA A 53 6.46 13.89 -17.55
C ALA A 53 6.83 13.56 -19.03
N ALA A 54 6.79 14.50 -19.97
CA ALA A 54 7.03 14.24 -21.39
C ALA A 54 8.40 13.62 -21.67
N LYS A 55 9.41 14.00 -20.87
CA LYS A 55 10.81 13.51 -21.03
C LYS A 55 11.11 12.25 -20.23
N VAL A 56 10.18 11.78 -19.40
CA VAL A 56 10.44 10.63 -18.54
C VAL A 56 10.42 9.36 -19.37
N ASP A 57 11.58 8.75 -19.48
CA ASP A 57 11.80 7.41 -20.05
C ASP A 57 12.91 6.70 -19.28
N GLY A 58 13.35 5.52 -19.75
CA GLY A 58 14.39 4.76 -19.09
C GLY A 58 15.75 5.49 -19.05
N ALA A 59 16.08 6.25 -20.09
CA ALA A 59 17.31 7.02 -20.16
C ALA A 59 17.26 8.20 -19.17
N PHE A 60 16.14 8.89 -19.08
CA PHE A 60 15.92 9.96 -18.10
C PHE A 60 16.04 9.44 -16.66
N ILE A 61 15.35 8.33 -16.31
CA ILE A 61 15.42 7.74 -14.97
C ILE A 61 16.86 7.36 -14.61
N SER A 62 17.58 6.71 -15.52
CA SER A 62 18.98 6.33 -15.30
C SER A 62 19.92 7.53 -15.16
N ALA A 63 19.75 8.56 -15.99
CA ALA A 63 20.54 9.78 -15.90
C ALA A 63 20.26 10.58 -14.63
N ASN A 64 18.99 10.66 -14.23
CA ASN A 64 18.57 11.36 -13.01
C ASN A 64 19.13 10.72 -11.73
N ALA A 65 19.41 9.42 -11.73
CA ALA A 65 20.07 8.72 -10.61
C ALA A 65 21.42 9.36 -10.22
N SER A 66 22.10 10.03 -11.14
CA SER A 66 23.38 10.74 -10.88
C SER A 66 23.21 12.12 -10.26
N THR A 67 22.05 12.77 -10.41
CA THR A 67 21.77 14.14 -9.93
C THR A 67 20.72 14.18 -8.83
N ALA A 68 19.75 13.28 -8.88
CA ALA A 68 18.55 13.23 -8.02
C ALA A 68 17.74 14.54 -7.99
N ARG A 69 17.76 15.33 -9.08
CA ARG A 69 17.02 16.60 -9.16
C ARG A 69 15.52 16.37 -9.17
N ASP A 70 15.08 15.32 -9.84
CA ASP A 70 13.70 14.87 -9.87
C ASP A 70 13.54 13.57 -9.07
N TRP A 71 12.30 13.17 -8.82
CA TRP A 71 11.94 11.86 -8.27
C TRP A 71 11.01 11.13 -9.25
N PRO A 72 11.53 10.59 -10.38
CA PRO A 72 10.72 10.14 -11.50
C PRO A 72 10.18 8.71 -11.37
N SER A 73 10.70 7.92 -10.43
CA SER A 73 10.36 6.52 -10.18
C SER A 73 10.16 6.28 -8.69
N HIS A 74 9.48 5.20 -8.32
CA HIS A 74 9.10 4.89 -6.93
C HIS A 74 10.31 4.88 -5.98
N GLY A 75 11.40 4.24 -6.36
CA GLY A 75 12.66 4.20 -5.59
C GLY A 75 13.69 5.25 -6.00
N LEU A 76 13.32 6.31 -6.72
CA LEU A 76 14.17 7.31 -7.38
C LEU A 76 14.76 6.80 -8.70
N ASP A 77 15.33 5.61 -8.70
CA ASP A 77 15.95 4.94 -9.85
C ASP A 77 15.47 3.48 -9.99
N TYR A 78 15.98 2.76 -10.94
CA TYR A 78 15.62 1.37 -11.18
C TYR A 78 16.20 0.39 -10.13
N ALA A 79 17.24 0.80 -9.40
CA ALA A 79 17.85 0.03 -8.32
C ALA A 79 17.06 0.15 -7.00
N GLU A 80 16.02 1.01 -6.96
CA GLU A 80 15.15 1.24 -5.81
C GLU A 80 15.92 1.67 -4.53
N THR A 81 17.05 2.38 -4.70
CA THR A 81 17.96 2.74 -3.60
C THR A 81 17.39 3.78 -2.65
N ARG A 82 16.48 4.64 -3.11
CA ARG A 82 15.94 5.79 -2.37
C ARG A 82 17.04 6.68 -1.77
N PHE A 83 18.16 6.79 -2.48
CA PHE A 83 19.29 7.63 -2.14
C PHE A 83 19.30 8.89 -2.98
N SER A 84 18.99 10.04 -2.39
CA SER A 84 19.12 11.34 -3.05
C SER A 84 20.55 11.85 -2.99
N ARG A 85 21.13 12.20 -4.14
CA ARG A 85 22.44 12.84 -4.23
C ARG A 85 22.45 14.31 -3.85
N LEU A 86 21.28 14.90 -3.61
CA LEU A 86 21.14 16.27 -3.12
C LEU A 86 21.71 16.38 -1.71
N ARG A 87 22.46 17.46 -1.46
CA ARG A 87 23.18 17.70 -0.19
C ARG A 87 23.05 19.14 0.33
N GLN A 88 22.17 19.94 -0.23
CA GLN A 88 21.92 21.30 0.27
C GLN A 88 21.32 21.26 1.68
N ILE A 89 20.49 20.24 1.97
CA ILE A 89 20.01 19.92 3.31
C ILE A 89 20.95 18.82 3.84
N ASP A 90 21.67 19.13 4.92
CA ASP A 90 22.65 18.24 5.51
C ASP A 90 22.54 18.18 7.06
N ALA A 91 23.38 17.35 7.69
CA ALA A 91 23.36 17.16 9.13
C ALA A 91 23.67 18.45 9.93
N ALA A 92 24.39 19.42 9.34
CA ALA A 92 24.73 20.68 10.02
C ALA A 92 23.59 21.69 10.01
N ASN A 93 22.76 21.69 8.96
CA ASN A 93 21.72 22.72 8.73
C ASN A 93 20.28 22.21 8.78
N VAL A 94 20.05 20.90 8.92
CA VAL A 94 18.69 20.31 8.90
C VAL A 94 17.78 20.88 10.01
N ARG A 95 18.35 21.44 11.07
CA ARG A 95 17.60 22.14 12.14
C ARG A 95 16.81 23.35 11.62
N ASP A 96 17.23 23.93 10.50
CA ASP A 96 16.60 25.08 9.86
C ASP A 96 15.54 24.68 8.83
N LEU A 97 15.25 23.37 8.73
CA LEU A 97 14.22 22.82 7.85
C LEU A 97 12.84 23.22 8.36
N GLY A 98 12.06 23.89 7.53
CA GLY A 98 10.73 24.33 7.88
C GLY A 98 9.70 24.03 6.81
N LEU A 99 8.42 24.03 7.19
CA LEU A 99 7.31 23.78 6.28
C LEU A 99 7.21 24.88 5.23
N VAL A 100 7.03 24.49 3.96
CA VAL A 100 6.80 25.43 2.84
C VAL A 100 5.33 25.45 2.46
N TRP A 101 4.70 24.29 2.35
CA TRP A 101 3.28 24.15 2.05
C TRP A 101 2.77 22.77 2.46
N THR A 102 1.44 22.67 2.57
CA THR A 102 0.71 21.40 2.69
C THR A 102 -0.36 21.30 1.62
N TYR A 103 -0.70 20.07 1.24
CA TYR A 103 -1.78 19.77 0.30
C TYR A 103 -2.69 18.67 0.84
N ASN A 104 -4.00 18.98 1.00
CA ASN A 104 -4.99 18.02 1.47
C ASN A 104 -5.37 17.05 0.34
N LEU A 105 -5.19 15.76 0.57
CA LEU A 105 -5.53 14.66 -0.35
C LEU A 105 -7.02 14.25 -0.28
N GLU A 106 -7.80 14.92 0.55
CA GLU A 106 -9.24 14.68 0.71
C GLU A 106 -9.58 13.21 1.09
N SER A 107 -8.64 12.55 1.79
CA SER A 107 -8.76 11.16 2.23
C SER A 107 -8.76 11.05 3.75
N THR A 108 -9.62 10.20 4.29
CA THR A 108 -9.66 9.84 5.73
C THR A 108 -9.17 8.40 5.97
N ARG A 109 -8.70 7.73 4.91
CA ARG A 109 -8.11 6.39 4.96
C ARG A 109 -6.59 6.49 4.82
N GLY A 110 -5.87 5.38 4.97
CA GLY A 110 -4.42 5.35 4.90
C GLY A 110 -3.83 5.91 3.60
N VAL A 111 -2.74 6.68 3.72
CA VAL A 111 -1.98 7.21 2.58
C VAL A 111 -0.61 6.55 2.58
N GLU A 112 -0.39 5.64 1.62
CA GLU A 112 0.84 4.84 1.49
C GLU A 112 1.73 5.30 0.32
N ALA A 113 1.28 6.31 -0.43
CA ALA A 113 1.89 6.69 -1.69
C ALA A 113 3.28 7.31 -1.53
N THR A 114 4.23 6.85 -2.35
CA THR A 114 5.44 7.62 -2.68
C THR A 114 5.08 8.67 -3.72
N PRO A 115 5.20 9.98 -3.45
CA PRO A 115 5.01 11.02 -4.46
C PRO A 115 6.10 10.93 -5.54
N LEU A 116 5.74 11.12 -6.82
CA LEU A 116 6.70 11.31 -7.89
C LEU A 116 6.78 12.78 -8.25
N VAL A 117 7.98 13.32 -8.44
CA VAL A 117 8.17 14.74 -8.77
C VAL A 117 9.05 14.85 -9.99
N VAL A 118 8.55 15.50 -11.03
CA VAL A 118 9.31 15.78 -12.26
C VAL A 118 8.99 17.19 -12.75
N ASP A 119 10.03 17.96 -13.02
CA ASP A 119 9.94 19.31 -13.61
C ASP A 119 8.93 20.22 -12.88
N GLY A 120 8.89 20.12 -11.54
CA GLY A 120 8.04 20.94 -10.69
C GLY A 120 6.58 20.51 -10.60
N VAL A 121 6.22 19.33 -11.10
CA VAL A 121 4.90 18.72 -10.90
C VAL A 121 5.05 17.47 -10.03
N MET A 122 4.28 17.43 -8.95
CA MET A 122 4.16 16.27 -8.06
C MET A 122 2.91 15.47 -8.41
N TYR A 123 3.08 14.15 -8.55
CA TYR A 123 1.98 13.20 -8.74
C TYR A 123 1.92 12.28 -7.52
N VAL A 124 0.76 12.21 -6.87
CA VAL A 124 0.56 11.43 -5.64
C VAL A 124 -0.81 10.79 -5.63
N THR A 125 -0.94 9.60 -5.06
CA THR A 125 -2.23 8.95 -4.90
C THR A 125 -2.75 9.04 -3.47
N ALA A 126 -4.06 9.11 -3.35
CA ALA A 126 -4.80 8.92 -2.12
C ALA A 126 -5.46 7.54 -2.10
N SER A 127 -6.17 7.21 -1.02
CA SER A 127 -7.00 6.00 -0.94
C SER A 127 -8.00 5.96 -2.09
N TRP A 128 -8.49 4.77 -2.42
CA TRP A 128 -9.36 4.51 -3.56
C TRP A 128 -8.69 4.82 -4.91
N SER A 129 -7.35 4.90 -4.92
CA SER A 129 -6.54 5.16 -6.10
C SER A 129 -6.82 6.52 -6.78
N VAL A 130 -7.28 7.50 -6.02
CA VAL A 130 -7.45 8.87 -6.51
C VAL A 130 -6.09 9.48 -6.77
N VAL A 131 -5.87 10.02 -7.97
CA VAL A 131 -4.59 10.63 -8.38
C VAL A 131 -4.70 12.15 -8.31
N HIS A 132 -3.71 12.78 -7.70
CA HIS A 132 -3.56 14.23 -7.64
C HIS A 132 -2.28 14.66 -8.34
N ALA A 133 -2.36 15.70 -9.17
CA ALA A 133 -1.21 16.45 -9.65
C ALA A 133 -1.18 17.82 -8.97
N VAL A 134 -0.02 18.16 -8.43
CA VAL A 134 0.18 19.33 -7.58
C VAL A 134 1.41 20.09 -8.07
N ASP A 135 1.35 21.43 -8.14
CA ASP A 135 2.54 22.25 -8.35
C ASP A 135 3.47 22.08 -7.14
N ALA A 136 4.61 21.48 -7.35
CA ALA A 136 5.55 21.12 -6.29
C ALA A 136 6.24 22.34 -5.62
N ARG A 137 6.13 23.54 -6.21
CA ARG A 137 6.63 24.81 -5.65
C ARG A 137 5.66 25.39 -4.64
N THR A 138 4.36 25.28 -4.92
CA THR A 138 3.31 26.05 -4.24
C THR A 138 2.30 25.20 -3.47
N GLY A 139 2.25 23.88 -3.73
CA GLY A 139 1.23 23.01 -3.19
C GLY A 139 -0.16 23.19 -3.84
N LYS A 140 -0.27 23.95 -4.93
CA LYS A 140 -1.56 24.16 -5.61
C LYS A 140 -1.93 22.96 -6.47
N ARG A 141 -3.20 22.54 -6.39
CA ARG A 141 -3.76 21.50 -7.25
C ARG A 141 -3.74 21.91 -8.70
N LEU A 142 -3.19 21.07 -9.57
CA LEU A 142 -3.25 21.22 -11.01
C LEU A 142 -4.46 20.46 -11.57
N TRP A 143 -4.60 19.20 -11.20
CA TRP A 143 -5.76 18.37 -11.52
C TRP A 143 -5.91 17.21 -10.52
N THR A 144 -7.08 16.59 -10.54
CA THR A 144 -7.39 15.37 -9.79
C THR A 144 -8.13 14.40 -10.69
N PHE A 145 -7.80 13.12 -10.61
CA PHE A 145 -8.50 12.03 -11.28
C PHE A 145 -8.98 11.01 -10.26
N ASP A 146 -10.30 10.80 -10.19
CA ASP A 146 -10.93 9.75 -9.39
C ASP A 146 -11.33 8.60 -10.33
N PRO A 147 -10.74 7.39 -10.20
CA PRO A 147 -11.09 6.23 -11.02
C PRO A 147 -12.49 5.70 -10.77
N LYS A 148 -13.24 6.25 -9.81
CA LYS A 148 -14.60 5.83 -9.45
C LYS A 148 -14.67 4.33 -9.11
N VAL A 149 -13.76 3.89 -8.25
CA VAL A 149 -13.82 2.54 -7.69
C VAL A 149 -15.13 2.36 -6.94
N ASP A 150 -15.84 1.27 -7.19
CA ASP A 150 -17.03 0.92 -6.41
C ASP A 150 -16.63 0.67 -4.94
N ARG A 151 -17.03 1.59 -4.07
CA ARG A 151 -16.64 1.56 -2.67
C ARG A 151 -17.23 0.39 -1.90
N SER A 152 -18.32 -0.20 -2.38
CA SER A 152 -18.90 -1.42 -1.79
C SER A 152 -17.95 -2.64 -1.90
N LEU A 153 -16.93 -2.57 -2.77
CA LEU A 153 -15.92 -3.60 -2.95
C LEU A 153 -14.71 -3.45 -2.01
N GLY A 154 -14.71 -2.47 -1.11
CA GLY A 154 -13.59 -2.20 -0.20
C GLY A 154 -13.15 -3.39 0.65
N TYR A 155 -14.05 -4.34 0.91
CA TYR A 155 -13.77 -5.57 1.65
C TYR A 155 -12.94 -6.61 0.86
N ARG A 156 -12.80 -6.47 -0.46
CA ARG A 156 -12.07 -7.44 -1.31
C ARG A 156 -10.55 -7.44 -1.08
N GLY A 157 -10.03 -6.49 -0.33
CA GLY A 157 -8.63 -6.45 0.09
C GLY A 157 -8.50 -6.44 1.61
N CYS A 158 -7.52 -7.17 2.14
CA CYS A 158 -7.28 -7.29 3.59
C CYS A 158 -6.89 -5.97 4.26
N CYS A 159 -6.22 -5.08 3.48
CA CYS A 159 -5.22 -4.20 4.04
C CYS A 159 -5.54 -2.73 3.78
N ASP A 160 -6.81 -2.35 3.83
CA ASP A 160 -7.35 -1.05 3.50
C ASP A 160 -7.40 -0.77 1.99
N VAL A 161 -8.07 0.30 1.61
CA VAL A 161 -8.25 0.74 0.21
C VAL A 161 -7.14 1.69 -0.23
N VAL A 162 -5.93 1.34 0.11
CA VAL A 162 -4.71 2.14 -0.11
C VAL A 162 -4.22 2.05 -1.55
N ASN A 163 -3.32 2.98 -1.92
CA ASN A 163 -2.58 2.95 -3.17
C ASN A 163 -1.18 3.51 -2.94
N ARG A 164 -0.13 2.80 -3.43
CA ARG A 164 1.27 3.14 -3.14
C ARG A 164 1.91 4.06 -4.16
N GLY A 165 1.18 4.51 -5.18
CA GLY A 165 1.65 5.52 -6.11
C GLY A 165 1.36 5.23 -7.57
N VAL A 166 1.97 6.04 -8.42
CA VAL A 166 1.85 5.99 -9.88
C VAL A 166 3.20 5.68 -10.52
N ALA A 167 3.20 5.41 -11.82
CA ALA A 167 4.40 5.45 -12.66
C ALA A 167 4.28 6.56 -13.71
N LEU A 168 5.42 7.07 -14.18
CA LEU A 168 5.51 8.11 -15.20
C LEU A 168 6.27 7.57 -16.42
N TYR A 169 5.76 7.84 -17.61
CA TYR A 169 6.47 7.53 -18.84
C TYR A 169 5.93 8.32 -20.04
N GLN A 170 6.81 9.03 -20.75
CA GLN A 170 6.52 9.74 -22.00
C GLN A 170 5.20 10.52 -21.97
N GLY A 171 5.05 11.40 -20.98
CA GLY A 171 3.91 12.28 -20.85
C GLY A 171 2.66 11.64 -20.26
N LYS A 172 2.76 10.43 -19.74
CA LYS A 172 1.64 9.69 -19.13
C LYS A 172 1.88 9.42 -17.66
N VAL A 173 0.79 9.37 -16.92
CA VAL A 173 0.71 8.87 -15.54
C VAL A 173 -0.06 7.57 -15.56
N PHE A 174 0.51 6.52 -15.00
CA PHE A 174 -0.13 5.21 -14.89
C PHE A 174 -0.53 4.95 -13.44
N VAL A 175 -1.79 4.67 -13.21
CA VAL A 175 -2.32 4.25 -11.91
C VAL A 175 -2.97 2.87 -12.04
N ALA A 176 -2.63 1.99 -11.11
CA ALA A 176 -3.33 0.73 -10.95
C ALA A 176 -4.39 0.90 -9.86
N ALA A 177 -5.66 0.84 -10.26
CA ALA A 177 -6.78 1.08 -9.38
C ALA A 177 -7.06 -0.14 -8.50
N TYR A 178 -7.60 0.11 -7.30
CA TYR A 178 -7.91 -0.92 -6.30
C TYR A 178 -8.75 -2.08 -6.86
N ASP A 179 -9.66 -1.79 -7.79
CA ASP A 179 -10.52 -2.77 -8.45
C ASP A 179 -9.86 -3.52 -9.62
N GLY A 180 -8.54 -3.39 -9.77
CA GLY A 180 -7.76 -4.14 -10.75
C GLY A 180 -7.70 -3.51 -12.15
N ARG A 181 -8.11 -2.27 -12.33
CA ARG A 181 -7.94 -1.56 -13.60
C ARG A 181 -6.57 -0.87 -13.65
N LEU A 182 -5.85 -1.03 -14.76
CA LEU A 182 -4.67 -0.23 -15.08
C LEU A 182 -5.10 0.92 -16.01
N ILE A 183 -4.82 2.15 -15.59
CA ILE A 183 -5.31 3.36 -16.24
C ILE A 183 -4.13 4.26 -16.60
N ALA A 184 -4.07 4.73 -17.85
CA ALA A 184 -3.15 5.75 -18.29
C ALA A 184 -3.85 7.11 -18.41
N LEU A 185 -3.23 8.12 -17.82
CA LEU A 185 -3.68 9.49 -17.86
C LEU A 185 -2.68 10.36 -18.61
N ASP A 186 -3.15 11.40 -19.28
CA ASP A 186 -2.32 12.49 -19.76
C ASP A 186 -1.74 13.26 -18.57
N ALA A 187 -0.43 13.36 -18.47
CA ALA A 187 0.24 13.93 -17.30
C ALA A 187 -0.01 15.43 -17.12
N ALA A 188 -0.34 16.15 -18.19
CA ALA A 188 -0.61 17.60 -18.14
C ALA A 188 -2.03 17.89 -17.64
N SER A 189 -3.02 17.08 -18.03
CA SER A 189 -4.44 17.38 -17.84
C SER A 189 -5.19 16.40 -16.92
N GLY A 190 -4.62 15.24 -16.62
CA GLY A 190 -5.31 14.17 -15.90
C GLY A 190 -6.38 13.44 -16.71
N ARG A 191 -6.52 13.75 -18.01
CA ARG A 191 -7.49 13.10 -18.91
C ARG A 191 -7.10 11.64 -19.14
N LYS A 192 -8.06 10.72 -18.99
CA LYS A 192 -7.87 9.30 -19.26
C LYS A 192 -7.54 9.09 -20.75
N LEU A 193 -6.44 8.40 -21.02
CA LEU A 193 -5.99 8.04 -22.37
C LEU A 193 -6.45 6.63 -22.75
N TRP A 194 -6.21 5.67 -21.84
CA TRP A 194 -6.68 4.31 -21.98
C TRP A 194 -6.88 3.65 -20.60
N GLU A 195 -7.60 2.55 -20.59
CA GLU A 195 -7.87 1.73 -19.40
C GLU A 195 -7.92 0.26 -19.81
N LYS A 196 -7.34 -0.60 -18.96
CA LYS A 196 -7.34 -2.06 -19.15
C LYS A 196 -7.75 -2.76 -17.86
N ASP A 197 -8.60 -3.75 -18.00
CA ASP A 197 -8.87 -4.69 -16.91
C ASP A 197 -7.70 -5.68 -16.83
N THR A 198 -7.06 -5.76 -15.66
CA THR A 198 -5.94 -6.69 -15.44
C THR A 198 -6.39 -8.01 -14.85
N ILE A 199 -7.63 -8.08 -14.34
CA ILE A 199 -8.17 -9.21 -13.59
C ILE A 199 -8.47 -10.37 -14.54
N ILE A 200 -8.04 -11.56 -14.15
CA ILE A 200 -8.23 -12.78 -14.95
C ILE A 200 -9.62 -13.41 -14.75
N ASP A 201 -10.22 -13.22 -13.58
CA ASP A 201 -11.58 -13.69 -13.28
C ASP A 201 -12.21 -12.81 -12.19
N ARG A 202 -13.21 -12.03 -12.58
CA ARG A 202 -13.89 -11.04 -11.73
C ARG A 202 -14.73 -11.65 -10.58
N LYS A 203 -14.98 -12.95 -10.60
CA LYS A 203 -15.65 -13.63 -9.47
C LYS A 203 -14.77 -13.71 -8.22
N TYR A 204 -13.43 -13.66 -8.38
CA TYR A 204 -12.49 -13.69 -7.27
C TYR A 204 -12.12 -12.29 -6.77
N SER A 205 -11.63 -12.20 -5.55
CA SER A 205 -11.30 -10.94 -4.88
C SER A 205 -9.89 -10.44 -5.21
N TYR A 206 -9.60 -10.25 -6.49
CA TYR A 206 -8.38 -9.59 -6.94
C TYR A 206 -8.43 -8.09 -6.63
N THR A 207 -7.35 -7.56 -6.10
CA THR A 207 -7.17 -6.12 -5.86
C THR A 207 -5.77 -5.69 -6.29
N ILE A 208 -5.56 -4.38 -6.44
CA ILE A 208 -4.23 -3.80 -6.63
C ILE A 208 -4.05 -2.64 -5.65
N THR A 209 -2.97 -2.68 -4.87
CA THR A 209 -2.54 -1.60 -3.97
C THR A 209 -1.14 -1.10 -4.29
N GLY A 210 -0.33 -1.90 -5.03
CA GLY A 210 1.03 -1.57 -5.43
C GLY A 210 1.09 -0.49 -6.51
N ALA A 211 2.21 0.23 -6.56
CA ALA A 211 2.51 1.16 -7.64
C ALA A 211 3.05 0.40 -8.86
N PRO A 212 2.55 0.69 -10.08
CA PRO A 212 3.14 0.11 -11.29
C PRO A 212 4.58 0.59 -11.50
N ARG A 213 5.36 -0.17 -12.26
CA ARG A 213 6.70 0.24 -12.72
C ARG A 213 6.73 0.28 -14.24
N VAL A 214 7.60 1.12 -14.81
CA VAL A 214 7.77 1.18 -16.27
C VAL A 214 9.20 0.80 -16.64
N PHE A 215 9.33 -0.29 -17.38
CA PHE A 215 10.62 -0.75 -17.91
C PHE A 215 10.51 -0.92 -19.43
N LYS A 216 11.43 -0.29 -20.18
CA LYS A 216 11.54 -0.46 -21.63
C LYS A 216 10.19 -0.28 -22.36
N GLY A 217 9.43 0.76 -22.00
CA GLY A 217 8.13 1.06 -22.61
C GLY A 217 6.97 0.13 -22.20
N LYS A 218 7.16 -0.70 -21.20
CA LYS A 218 6.11 -1.58 -20.66
C LYS A 218 5.74 -1.16 -19.24
N VAL A 219 4.45 -1.01 -18.97
CA VAL A 219 3.90 -0.82 -17.62
C VAL A 219 3.66 -2.19 -17.03
N ILE A 220 4.28 -2.44 -15.87
CA ILE A 220 4.28 -3.74 -15.21
C ILE A 220 3.55 -3.63 -13.90
N ILE A 221 2.65 -4.57 -13.64
CA ILE A 221 1.86 -4.63 -12.41
C ILE A 221 1.50 -6.09 -12.08
N GLY A 222 1.50 -6.41 -10.80
CA GLY A 222 0.98 -7.66 -10.27
C GLY A 222 -0.40 -7.49 -9.64
N ASN A 223 -0.76 -8.40 -8.75
CA ASN A 223 -2.04 -8.38 -8.04
C ASN A 223 -1.87 -8.70 -6.55
N GLY A 224 -2.84 -8.27 -5.76
CA GLY A 224 -3.09 -8.69 -4.38
C GLY A 224 -4.31 -9.61 -4.30
N GLY A 225 -4.61 -10.08 -3.08
CA GLY A 225 -5.79 -10.87 -2.77
C GLY A 225 -5.53 -12.32 -2.37
N ALA A 226 -4.29 -12.72 -2.03
CA ALA A 226 -3.96 -14.09 -1.63
C ALA A 226 -4.86 -14.59 -0.49
N GLU A 227 -5.18 -13.76 0.49
CA GLU A 227 -6.06 -14.08 1.64
C GLU A 227 -7.48 -14.45 1.21
N TYR A 228 -7.89 -14.07 0.00
CA TYR A 228 -9.23 -14.30 -0.55
C TYR A 228 -9.25 -15.34 -1.68
N GLY A 229 -8.19 -16.14 -1.78
CA GLY A 229 -8.14 -17.29 -2.68
C GLY A 229 -7.95 -16.91 -4.14
N VAL A 230 -6.97 -16.07 -4.44
CA VAL A 230 -6.60 -15.71 -5.81
C VAL A 230 -5.25 -16.31 -6.21
N ARG A 231 -5.05 -16.49 -7.50
CA ARG A 231 -3.78 -16.91 -8.09
C ARG A 231 -2.92 -15.69 -8.40
N GLY A 232 -1.65 -15.70 -7.97
CA GLY A 232 -0.70 -14.64 -8.23
C GLY A 232 -0.23 -14.62 -9.70
N TYR A 233 -0.04 -13.40 -10.21
CA TYR A 233 0.56 -13.16 -11.53
C TYR A 233 1.22 -11.79 -11.58
N ILE A 234 2.05 -11.58 -12.60
CA ILE A 234 2.56 -10.29 -13.01
C ILE A 234 2.36 -10.11 -14.51
N THR A 235 1.99 -8.92 -14.92
CA THR A 235 1.64 -8.63 -16.32
C THR A 235 2.32 -7.36 -16.79
N ALA A 236 2.80 -7.37 -18.03
CA ALA A 236 3.32 -6.20 -18.73
C ALA A 236 2.37 -5.73 -19.81
N TYR A 237 2.15 -4.43 -19.85
CA TYR A 237 1.31 -3.76 -20.84
C TYR A 237 2.15 -2.74 -21.60
N ASP A 238 1.89 -2.56 -22.88
CA ASP A 238 2.50 -1.50 -23.68
C ASP A 238 2.10 -0.11 -23.12
N ALA A 239 3.07 0.73 -22.81
CA ALA A 239 2.82 2.04 -22.20
C ALA A 239 2.06 3.01 -23.12
N GLY A 240 2.14 2.83 -24.44
CA GLY A 240 1.42 3.64 -25.42
C GLY A 240 -0.05 3.23 -25.57
N THR A 241 -0.29 1.94 -25.73
CA THR A 241 -1.60 1.38 -26.15
C THR A 241 -2.36 0.65 -25.06
N GLY A 242 -1.68 0.23 -23.98
CA GLY A 242 -2.25 -0.63 -22.95
C GLY A 242 -2.45 -2.08 -23.40
N GLU A 243 -1.90 -2.48 -24.56
CA GLU A 243 -1.94 -3.87 -25.02
C GLU A 243 -1.13 -4.76 -24.09
N GLN A 244 -1.69 -5.90 -23.66
CA GLN A 244 -0.95 -6.88 -22.86
C GLN A 244 0.16 -7.51 -23.73
N LYS A 245 1.42 -7.42 -23.25
CA LYS A 245 2.57 -7.99 -23.96
C LYS A 245 2.87 -9.40 -23.49
N TRP A 246 2.84 -9.61 -22.15
CA TRP A 246 3.02 -10.91 -21.55
C TRP A 246 2.39 -10.94 -20.16
N ARG A 247 2.13 -12.15 -19.65
CA ARG A 247 1.77 -12.45 -18.26
C ARG A 247 2.52 -13.68 -17.80
N TRP A 248 3.05 -13.63 -16.61
CA TRP A 248 3.67 -14.77 -15.93
C TRP A 248 2.93 -15.04 -14.62
N PHE A 249 2.60 -16.30 -14.36
CA PHE A 249 1.96 -16.72 -13.12
C PHE A 249 3.02 -17.05 -12.08
N THR A 250 2.74 -16.77 -10.79
CA THR A 250 3.69 -16.98 -9.70
C THR A 250 3.57 -18.34 -9.04
N VAL A 251 2.45 -19.03 -9.28
CA VAL A 251 2.17 -20.37 -8.74
C VAL A 251 1.47 -21.22 -9.83
N PRO A 252 1.63 -22.55 -9.80
CA PRO A 252 1.01 -23.41 -10.80
C PRO A 252 -0.51 -23.42 -10.70
N GLY A 253 -1.17 -23.64 -11.83
CA GLY A 253 -2.61 -23.80 -11.92
C GLY A 253 -3.07 -25.23 -11.64
N ASP A 254 -4.28 -25.57 -12.10
CA ASP A 254 -4.88 -26.88 -12.01
C ASP A 254 -4.04 -27.93 -12.77
N PRO A 255 -3.47 -28.95 -12.10
CA PRO A 255 -2.61 -29.95 -12.73
C PRO A 255 -3.33 -30.87 -13.73
N SER A 256 -4.65 -30.84 -13.81
CA SER A 256 -5.42 -31.55 -14.83
C SER A 256 -5.38 -30.85 -16.20
N ARG A 257 -4.80 -29.63 -16.27
CA ARG A 257 -4.67 -28.81 -17.48
C ARG A 257 -3.19 -28.59 -17.83
N PRO A 258 -2.88 -28.33 -19.10
CA PRO A 258 -1.52 -27.91 -19.46
C PRO A 258 -1.10 -26.67 -18.68
N PHE A 259 0.14 -26.66 -18.20
CA PHE A 259 0.73 -25.48 -17.58
C PHE A 259 1.09 -24.42 -18.64
N GLU A 260 1.10 -23.17 -18.26
CA GLU A 260 1.32 -22.04 -19.17
C GLU A 260 2.72 -22.02 -19.76
N ASP A 261 3.71 -22.50 -19.00
CA ASP A 261 5.11 -22.61 -19.43
C ASP A 261 5.88 -23.67 -18.62
N GLU A 262 7.16 -23.87 -18.97
CA GLU A 262 8.03 -24.84 -18.31
C GLU A 262 8.30 -24.50 -16.84
N SER A 263 8.31 -23.19 -16.48
CA SER A 263 8.54 -22.77 -15.09
C SER A 263 7.36 -23.17 -14.19
N MET A 264 6.13 -23.08 -14.69
CA MET A 264 4.94 -23.55 -13.97
C MET A 264 4.88 -25.09 -13.89
N ALA A 265 5.27 -25.79 -14.93
CA ALA A 265 5.39 -27.24 -14.92
C ALA A 265 6.46 -27.72 -13.92
N ALA A 266 7.56 -27.00 -13.78
CA ALA A 266 8.59 -27.28 -12.78
C ALA A 266 8.08 -26.98 -11.36
N ALA A 267 7.43 -25.83 -11.15
CA ALA A 267 6.86 -25.43 -9.88
C ALA A 267 5.83 -26.46 -9.37
N ALA A 268 4.97 -26.97 -10.24
CA ALA A 268 3.93 -27.93 -9.88
C ALA A 268 4.47 -29.21 -9.20
N LYS A 269 5.72 -29.59 -9.49
CA LYS A 269 6.38 -30.73 -8.84
C LYS A 269 6.70 -30.51 -7.35
N THR A 270 6.60 -29.27 -6.88
CA THR A 270 6.84 -28.86 -5.49
C THR A 270 5.54 -28.64 -4.71
N TRP A 271 4.40 -28.97 -5.30
CA TRP A 271 3.09 -28.85 -4.72
C TRP A 271 2.42 -30.22 -4.65
N ASP A 272 1.72 -30.48 -3.55
CA ASP A 272 0.90 -31.68 -3.44
C ASP A 272 -0.51 -31.44 -3.98
N PRO A 273 -0.90 -32.11 -5.08
CA PRO A 273 -2.21 -31.91 -5.68
C PRO A 273 -3.38 -32.38 -4.80
N SER A 274 -3.14 -33.24 -3.80
CA SER A 274 -4.20 -33.69 -2.90
C SER A 274 -4.79 -32.54 -2.06
N GLY A 275 -4.01 -31.45 -1.84
CA GLY A 275 -4.46 -30.22 -1.17
C GLY A 275 -5.34 -29.33 -2.04
N LYS A 276 -5.51 -29.63 -3.32
CA LYS A 276 -6.32 -28.86 -4.28
C LYS A 276 -6.06 -27.34 -4.24
N TYR A 277 -4.80 -26.96 -4.05
CA TYR A 277 -4.36 -25.56 -3.87
C TYR A 277 -4.91 -24.59 -4.93
N TRP A 278 -5.09 -25.07 -6.18
CA TRP A 278 -5.60 -24.26 -7.28
C TRP A 278 -7.06 -23.82 -7.10
N GLU A 279 -7.86 -24.59 -6.33
CA GLU A 279 -9.24 -24.20 -6.00
C GLU A 279 -9.26 -22.99 -5.06
N ALA A 280 -8.23 -22.84 -4.19
CA ALA A 280 -7.98 -21.65 -3.38
C ALA A 280 -7.06 -20.63 -4.07
N GLY A 281 -6.77 -20.80 -5.36
CA GLY A 281 -5.90 -19.94 -6.13
C GLY A 281 -4.40 -20.15 -5.89
N GLY A 282 -3.99 -20.81 -4.81
CA GLY A 282 -2.58 -21.06 -4.47
C GLY A 282 -1.82 -19.86 -3.89
N GLY A 283 -2.28 -18.63 -4.08
CA GLY A 283 -1.65 -17.40 -3.57
C GLY A 283 -0.50 -16.91 -4.43
N GLY A 284 0.63 -16.53 -3.81
CA GLY A 284 1.84 -16.06 -4.48
C GLY A 284 1.74 -14.67 -5.12
N THR A 285 0.81 -13.83 -4.69
CA THR A 285 0.53 -12.54 -5.34
C THR A 285 1.74 -11.60 -5.33
N ALA A 286 2.07 -10.99 -6.49
CA ALA A 286 3.11 -9.97 -6.63
C ALA A 286 2.49 -8.58 -6.36
N TRP A 287 2.22 -8.28 -5.08
CA TRP A 287 1.38 -7.17 -4.68
C TRP A 287 2.10 -5.84 -4.49
N ASP A 288 3.44 -5.81 -4.48
CA ASP A 288 4.16 -4.53 -4.30
C ASP A 288 5.44 -4.45 -5.13
N THR A 289 6.55 -5.10 -4.75
CA THR A 289 7.87 -4.72 -5.19
C THR A 289 8.30 -5.27 -6.55
N LEU A 290 8.94 -4.39 -7.31
CA LEU A 290 9.63 -4.68 -8.57
C LEU A 290 10.91 -3.85 -8.62
N ALA A 291 12.04 -4.47 -8.97
CA ALA A 291 13.28 -3.78 -9.28
C ALA A 291 13.78 -4.19 -10.69
N PHE A 292 14.56 -3.35 -11.33
CA PHE A 292 15.04 -3.60 -12.69
C PHE A 292 16.53 -3.33 -12.82
N ASP A 293 17.26 -4.30 -13.35
CA ASP A 293 18.67 -4.14 -13.72
C ASP A 293 18.78 -3.97 -15.24
N PRO A 294 19.02 -2.74 -15.74
CA PRO A 294 19.11 -2.50 -17.16
C PRO A 294 20.38 -3.12 -17.79
N GLU A 295 21.45 -3.33 -17.02
CA GLU A 295 22.70 -3.93 -17.52
C GLU A 295 22.53 -5.43 -17.75
N LEU A 296 21.87 -6.13 -16.82
CA LEU A 296 21.60 -7.56 -16.94
C LEU A 296 20.33 -7.85 -17.74
N ASN A 297 19.52 -6.84 -18.02
CA ASN A 297 18.17 -6.96 -18.61
C ASN A 297 17.31 -7.95 -17.81
N LEU A 298 17.34 -7.84 -16.49
CA LEU A 298 16.58 -8.64 -15.56
C LEU A 298 15.61 -7.77 -14.74
N MET A 299 14.41 -8.26 -14.54
CA MET A 299 13.43 -7.72 -13.63
C MET A 299 13.27 -8.68 -12.46
N TYR A 300 13.30 -8.15 -11.24
CA TYR A 300 13.13 -8.92 -10.01
C TYR A 300 11.75 -8.67 -9.43
N VAL A 301 11.06 -9.75 -9.10
CA VAL A 301 9.69 -9.77 -8.60
C VAL A 301 9.67 -10.48 -7.26
N GLY A 302 9.12 -9.85 -6.24
CA GLY A 302 8.82 -10.49 -4.97
C GLY A 302 7.44 -11.15 -5.00
N THR A 303 7.35 -12.40 -4.56
CA THR A 303 6.10 -13.15 -4.52
C THR A 303 5.57 -13.31 -3.11
N GLY A 304 4.26 -13.43 -2.99
CA GLY A 304 3.53 -13.45 -1.73
C GLY A 304 3.40 -14.84 -1.10
N ASN A 305 2.60 -14.86 -0.06
CA ASN A 305 2.24 -16.03 0.75
C ASN A 305 1.35 -17.02 0.01
N GLY A 306 1.22 -18.21 0.58
CA GLY A 306 0.31 -19.25 0.09
C GLY A 306 -1.15 -19.00 0.43
N ALA A 307 -2.04 -19.54 -0.38
CA ALA A 307 -3.47 -19.63 -0.13
C ALA A 307 -3.92 -21.09 -0.31
N PRO A 308 -4.41 -21.74 0.78
CA PRO A 308 -4.49 -21.32 2.19
C PRO A 308 -3.13 -21.00 2.83
N TRP A 309 -3.11 -20.25 3.95
CA TRP A 309 -1.88 -20.00 4.70
C TRP A 309 -1.27 -21.29 5.24
N SER A 310 -2.08 -22.15 5.86
CA SER A 310 -1.63 -23.43 6.40
C SER A 310 -1.03 -24.31 5.30
N HIS A 311 0.25 -24.63 5.45
CA HIS A 311 0.97 -25.51 4.54
C HIS A 311 0.37 -26.92 4.51
N SER A 312 -0.02 -27.46 5.68
CA SER A 312 -0.63 -28.79 5.80
C SER A 312 -1.96 -28.93 5.06
N LYS A 313 -2.69 -27.82 4.86
CA LYS A 313 -3.94 -27.79 4.10
C LYS A 313 -3.71 -27.58 2.60
N ARG A 314 -2.75 -26.74 2.27
CA ARG A 314 -2.42 -26.39 0.88
C ARG A 314 -1.64 -27.52 0.17
N SER A 315 -0.77 -28.20 0.92
CA SER A 315 0.14 -29.21 0.40
C SER A 315 0.37 -30.29 1.46
N PRO A 316 -0.63 -31.19 1.72
CA PRO A 316 -0.60 -32.13 2.84
C PRO A 316 0.62 -33.07 2.85
N ALA A 317 1.12 -33.51 1.70
CA ALA A 317 2.34 -34.30 1.58
C ALA A 317 3.63 -33.46 1.62
N GLY A 318 3.55 -32.14 1.87
CA GLY A 318 4.69 -31.24 1.93
C GLY A 318 5.06 -30.61 0.59
N GLY A 319 6.33 -30.23 0.45
CA GLY A 319 6.88 -29.55 -0.72
C GLY A 319 7.10 -28.05 -0.51
N ASP A 320 7.96 -27.48 -1.33
CA ASP A 320 8.42 -26.11 -1.16
C ASP A 320 7.41 -25.06 -1.68
N ASN A 321 6.44 -25.48 -2.50
CA ASN A 321 5.39 -24.66 -3.10
C ASN A 321 5.95 -23.46 -3.91
N LEU A 322 6.78 -23.74 -4.91
CA LEU A 322 7.34 -22.73 -5.80
C LEU A 322 6.22 -22.01 -6.60
N TYR A 323 6.24 -20.68 -6.74
CA TYR A 323 7.25 -19.75 -6.24
C TYR A 323 6.68 -18.87 -5.11
N LEU A 324 6.13 -19.43 -4.06
CA LEU A 324 5.73 -18.66 -2.88
C LEU A 324 6.96 -18.06 -2.18
N ALA A 325 6.79 -16.90 -1.54
CA ALA A 325 7.79 -16.25 -0.69
C ALA A 325 9.19 -16.26 -1.32
N SER A 326 9.28 -15.82 -2.58
CA SER A 326 10.47 -15.92 -3.42
C SER A 326 10.82 -14.59 -4.06
N ILE A 327 12.11 -14.42 -4.35
CA ILE A 327 12.60 -13.48 -5.36
C ILE A 327 12.69 -14.22 -6.69
N VAL A 328 12.02 -13.71 -7.72
CA VAL A 328 12.02 -14.30 -9.07
C VAL A 328 12.59 -13.31 -10.07
N ALA A 329 13.56 -13.74 -10.87
CA ALA A 329 14.08 -12.96 -11.99
C ALA A 329 13.37 -13.35 -13.28
N LEU A 330 12.85 -12.35 -13.98
CA LEU A 330 12.21 -12.49 -15.27
C LEU A 330 12.93 -11.65 -16.33
N ASN A 331 12.88 -12.09 -17.57
CA ASN A 331 13.26 -11.23 -18.69
C ASN A 331 12.13 -10.21 -18.94
N PRO A 332 12.35 -8.89 -18.83
CA PRO A 332 11.29 -7.89 -18.90
C PRO A 332 10.71 -7.73 -20.32
N ASP A 333 11.42 -8.19 -21.37
CA ASP A 333 10.94 -8.10 -22.74
C ASP A 333 9.92 -9.18 -23.05
N THR A 334 10.08 -10.38 -22.48
CA THR A 334 9.31 -11.58 -22.83
C THR A 334 8.46 -12.13 -21.69
N GLY A 335 8.74 -11.73 -20.44
CA GLY A 335 8.13 -12.31 -19.25
C GLY A 335 8.66 -13.69 -18.89
N LYS A 336 9.66 -14.22 -19.62
CA LYS A 336 10.22 -15.55 -19.35
C LYS A 336 11.00 -15.59 -18.04
N TYR A 337 10.77 -16.66 -17.28
CA TYR A 337 11.51 -17.01 -16.09
C TYR A 337 13.01 -17.20 -16.39
N VAL A 338 13.88 -16.72 -15.47
CA VAL A 338 15.34 -16.88 -15.57
C VAL A 338 15.90 -17.65 -14.38
N TRP A 339 15.63 -17.18 -13.16
CA TRP A 339 16.02 -17.85 -11.91
C TRP A 339 15.12 -17.42 -10.75
N HIS A 340 15.18 -18.13 -9.64
CA HIS A 340 14.55 -17.74 -8.38
C HIS A 340 15.44 -18.06 -7.19
N TYR A 341 15.18 -17.38 -6.07
CA TYR A 341 15.62 -17.74 -4.74
C TYR A 341 14.40 -17.71 -3.81
N GLN A 342 14.09 -18.84 -3.16
CA GLN A 342 12.95 -18.95 -2.25
C GLN A 342 13.41 -18.69 -0.81
N GLU A 343 12.93 -17.59 -0.23
CA GLU A 343 13.31 -17.15 1.11
C GLU A 343 12.61 -17.94 2.22
N THR A 344 11.38 -18.38 1.97
CA THR A 344 10.59 -19.17 2.94
C THR A 344 9.90 -20.35 2.24
N PRO A 345 10.60 -21.47 2.01
CA PRO A 345 10.00 -22.67 1.42
C PRO A 345 8.80 -23.19 2.24
N GLY A 346 7.71 -23.54 1.55
CA GLY A 346 6.50 -24.03 2.21
C GLY A 346 5.94 -23.08 3.25
N ASP A 347 5.93 -21.77 2.97
CA ASP A 347 5.45 -20.71 3.88
C ASP A 347 4.14 -21.11 4.58
N ASN A 348 4.05 -20.82 5.88
CA ASN A 348 2.92 -21.15 6.76
C ASN A 348 2.46 -19.97 7.64
N TRP A 349 3.17 -18.82 7.52
CA TRP A 349 3.09 -17.69 8.46
C TRP A 349 2.66 -16.37 7.81
N ASP A 350 2.25 -16.40 6.53
CA ASP A 350 2.06 -15.22 5.72
C ASP A 350 3.39 -14.46 5.51
N TYR A 351 4.52 -15.17 5.42
CA TYR A 351 5.81 -14.55 5.11
C TYR A 351 5.95 -14.35 3.62
N THR A 352 5.71 -13.11 3.20
CA THR A 352 5.84 -12.72 1.80
C THR A 352 7.24 -12.22 1.49
N SER A 353 7.67 -12.31 0.24
CA SER A 353 8.89 -11.70 -0.31
C SER A 353 8.57 -10.48 -1.19
N ALA A 354 7.37 -9.91 -1.05
CA ALA A 354 6.92 -8.75 -1.83
C ALA A 354 7.34 -7.40 -1.23
N GLN A 355 8.25 -7.40 -0.26
CA GLN A 355 8.85 -6.20 0.33
C GLN A 355 9.83 -5.54 -0.64
N PRO A 356 10.13 -4.23 -0.49
CA PRO A 356 11.06 -3.52 -1.37
C PRO A 356 12.44 -4.18 -1.44
N MET A 357 12.93 -4.41 -2.67
CA MET A 357 14.29 -4.88 -2.96
C MET A 357 15.16 -3.71 -3.37
N ILE A 358 16.42 -3.73 -2.94
CA ILE A 358 17.42 -2.75 -3.37
C ILE A 358 18.51 -3.48 -4.18
N LEU A 359 18.84 -2.96 -5.35
CA LEU A 359 19.97 -3.43 -6.14
C LEU A 359 21.22 -2.61 -5.76
N ALA A 360 22.29 -3.29 -5.41
CA ALA A 360 23.55 -2.65 -5.04
C ALA A 360 24.76 -3.43 -5.58
N ASP A 361 25.89 -2.75 -5.68
CA ASP A 361 27.18 -3.37 -5.93
C ASP A 361 28.00 -3.27 -4.63
N LEU A 362 28.30 -4.40 -4.02
CA LEU A 362 29.00 -4.48 -2.74
C LEU A 362 30.36 -5.19 -2.89
N LYS A 363 31.32 -4.70 -2.14
CA LYS A 363 32.61 -5.40 -2.00
C LYS A 363 32.51 -6.49 -0.91
N LEU A 364 32.38 -7.74 -1.34
CA LEU A 364 32.29 -8.92 -0.48
C LEU A 364 33.51 -9.80 -0.72
N ASP A 365 34.22 -10.19 0.34
CA ASP A 365 35.46 -11.01 0.28
C ASP A 365 36.47 -10.49 -0.74
N GLY A 366 36.61 -9.16 -0.79
CA GLY A 366 37.55 -8.50 -1.70
C GLY A 366 37.07 -8.30 -3.13
N GLN A 367 35.93 -8.89 -3.54
CA GLN A 367 35.38 -8.83 -4.89
C GLN A 367 34.12 -7.97 -4.95
N MET A 368 33.94 -7.19 -6.03
CA MET A 368 32.68 -6.48 -6.30
C MET A 368 31.62 -7.48 -6.77
N ARG A 369 30.50 -7.49 -6.06
CA ARG A 369 29.37 -8.35 -6.36
C ARG A 369 28.11 -7.55 -6.63
N LYS A 370 27.38 -7.91 -7.67
CA LYS A 370 26.04 -7.39 -7.97
C LYS A 370 25.03 -8.12 -7.10
N VAL A 371 24.39 -7.41 -6.16
CA VAL A 371 23.52 -8.05 -5.17
C VAL A 371 22.11 -7.46 -5.14
N ILE A 372 21.15 -8.26 -4.67
CA ILE A 372 19.88 -7.83 -4.13
C ILE A 372 20.02 -7.79 -2.60
N LEU A 373 19.62 -6.67 -2.01
CA LEU A 373 19.46 -6.48 -0.58
C LEU A 373 17.95 -6.57 -0.27
N HIS A 374 17.56 -7.54 0.54
CA HIS A 374 16.15 -7.78 0.82
C HIS A 374 15.89 -8.14 2.28
N ALA A 375 14.85 -7.57 2.85
CA ALA A 375 14.36 -7.82 4.21
C ALA A 375 12.88 -8.16 4.16
N PRO A 376 12.50 -9.42 3.94
CA PRO A 376 11.09 -9.84 3.88
C PRO A 376 10.44 -9.91 5.27
N LYS A 377 9.17 -10.33 5.32
CA LYS A 377 8.40 -10.49 6.55
C LYS A 377 9.03 -11.45 7.55
N ASN A 378 9.81 -12.44 7.09
CA ASN A 378 10.34 -13.55 7.89
C ASN A 378 11.40 -13.18 8.93
N GLY A 379 11.88 -11.92 8.93
CA GLY A 379 12.79 -11.36 9.93
C GLY A 379 14.28 -11.51 9.63
N PHE A 380 14.67 -12.03 8.45
CA PHE A 380 16.05 -12.13 8.00
C PHE A 380 16.37 -11.11 6.93
N PHE A 381 17.57 -10.56 6.96
CA PHE A 381 18.13 -9.70 5.93
C PHE A 381 18.99 -10.54 4.98
N PHE A 382 18.59 -10.58 3.72
CA PHE A 382 19.25 -11.37 2.67
C PHE A 382 20.17 -10.53 1.80
N VAL A 383 21.29 -11.14 1.41
CA VAL A 383 22.17 -10.70 0.33
C VAL A 383 22.20 -11.83 -0.70
N ILE A 384 21.67 -11.56 -1.90
CA ILE A 384 21.55 -12.54 -2.99
C ILE A 384 22.30 -12.03 -4.21
N ASP A 385 23.06 -12.89 -4.89
CA ASP A 385 23.69 -12.56 -6.17
C ASP A 385 22.60 -12.33 -7.23
N ARG A 386 22.45 -11.07 -7.71
CA ARG A 386 21.36 -10.73 -8.64
C ARG A 386 21.58 -11.21 -10.06
N THR A 387 22.77 -11.73 -10.38
CA THR A 387 23.07 -12.28 -11.71
C THR A 387 22.51 -13.68 -11.91
N ASN A 388 22.36 -14.45 -10.82
CA ASN A 388 22.05 -15.88 -10.90
C ASN A 388 21.21 -16.43 -9.74
N GLY A 389 20.79 -15.58 -8.79
CA GLY A 389 19.94 -15.97 -7.65
C GLY A 389 20.67 -16.75 -6.53
N LYS A 390 21.99 -16.84 -6.55
CA LYS A 390 22.73 -17.56 -5.51
C LYS A 390 22.68 -16.83 -4.18
N PHE A 391 22.41 -17.61 -3.14
CA PHE A 391 22.50 -17.17 -1.75
C PHE A 391 23.94 -16.77 -1.41
N ILE A 392 24.09 -15.59 -0.76
CA ILE A 392 25.37 -15.12 -0.23
C ILE A 392 25.33 -15.14 1.29
N SER A 393 24.32 -14.49 1.89
CA SER A 393 24.16 -14.47 3.34
C SER A 393 22.74 -14.12 3.76
N ALA A 394 22.37 -14.57 4.97
CA ALA A 394 21.16 -14.12 5.66
C ALA A 394 21.42 -14.07 7.17
N LYS A 395 20.97 -12.99 7.82
CA LYS A 395 21.01 -12.85 9.28
C LYS A 395 19.73 -12.17 9.76
N ASN A 396 19.23 -12.61 10.89
CA ASN A 396 18.03 -12.00 11.47
C ASN A 396 18.32 -10.57 11.95
N PHE A 397 17.46 -9.62 11.56
CA PHE A 397 17.55 -8.22 11.96
C PHE A 397 16.62 -7.87 13.14
N VAL A 398 15.74 -8.80 13.49
CA VAL A 398 14.92 -8.80 14.71
C VAL A 398 14.98 -10.19 15.34
N ASP A 399 14.43 -10.35 16.54
CA ASP A 399 14.24 -11.67 17.12
C ASP A 399 13.27 -12.49 16.27
N VAL A 400 13.65 -13.74 16.01
CA VAL A 400 12.84 -14.71 15.28
C VAL A 400 12.79 -16.03 16.03
N ASN A 401 11.65 -16.72 15.95
CA ASN A 401 11.50 -18.02 16.62
C ASN A 401 10.99 -19.15 15.70
N TRP A 402 10.72 -18.86 14.41
CA TRP A 402 10.30 -19.88 13.46
C TRP A 402 11.48 -20.65 12.85
N ALA A 403 12.68 -20.08 12.85
CA ALA A 403 13.94 -20.66 12.35
C ALA A 403 15.13 -20.21 13.21
N THR A 404 16.22 -20.97 13.17
CA THR A 404 17.45 -20.64 13.87
C THR A 404 18.48 -19.94 12.97
N GLY A 405 18.26 -19.93 11.67
CA GLY A 405 19.15 -19.37 10.65
C GLY A 405 18.93 -20.01 9.30
N TYR A 406 19.90 -19.82 8.42
CA TYR A 406 19.97 -20.42 7.09
C TYR A 406 21.23 -21.26 6.96
N ASP A 407 21.13 -22.40 6.29
CA ASP A 407 22.26 -23.26 5.99
C ASP A 407 23.14 -22.70 4.85
N ALA A 408 24.23 -23.37 4.53
CA ALA A 408 25.16 -22.93 3.49
C ALA A 408 24.54 -22.90 2.07
N ASN A 409 23.44 -23.61 1.87
CA ASN A 409 22.71 -23.64 0.61
C ASN A 409 21.62 -22.56 0.55
N GLY A 410 21.44 -21.78 1.62
CA GLY A 410 20.43 -20.75 1.73
C GLY A 410 19.02 -21.28 2.05
N ARG A 411 18.94 -22.45 2.72
CA ARG A 411 17.67 -23.01 3.19
C ARG A 411 17.48 -22.70 4.69
N PRO A 412 16.27 -22.29 5.15
CA PRO A 412 16.03 -22.04 6.56
C PRO A 412 16.16 -23.31 7.39
N ILE A 413 16.77 -23.18 8.57
CA ILE A 413 16.81 -24.23 9.61
C ILE A 413 15.62 -24.00 10.51
N GLU A 414 14.47 -24.54 10.08
CA GLU A 414 13.17 -24.33 10.74
C GLU A 414 13.10 -24.99 12.12
N ARG A 415 12.23 -24.43 12.96
CA ARG A 415 11.74 -25.07 14.17
C ARG A 415 10.41 -25.75 13.84
N PRO A 416 10.29 -27.07 13.88
CA PRO A 416 9.07 -27.78 13.46
C PRO A 416 7.81 -27.34 14.21
N GLU A 417 7.95 -27.01 15.51
CA GLU A 417 6.84 -26.54 16.36
C GLU A 417 6.26 -25.19 15.89
N ALA A 418 7.03 -24.38 15.17
CA ALA A 418 6.59 -23.08 14.67
C ALA A 418 5.51 -23.20 13.57
N ARG A 419 5.34 -24.37 12.97
CA ARG A 419 4.24 -24.62 12.03
C ARG A 419 2.87 -24.69 12.73
N ALA A 420 2.82 -24.70 14.06
CA ALA A 420 1.62 -24.61 14.87
C ALA A 420 0.52 -25.62 14.51
N THR A 421 0.90 -26.80 14.02
CA THR A 421 -0.03 -27.80 13.48
C THR A 421 -0.93 -28.37 14.59
N ASP A 422 -0.37 -28.71 15.75
CA ASP A 422 -1.07 -29.43 16.82
C ASP A 422 -1.22 -28.62 18.11
N LYS A 423 -0.37 -27.63 18.31
CA LYS A 423 -0.35 -26.77 19.49
C LYS A 423 -0.22 -25.30 19.08
N PRO A 424 -0.77 -24.39 19.89
CA PRO A 424 -0.56 -22.96 19.67
C PRO A 424 0.93 -22.62 19.68
N TYR A 425 1.33 -21.71 18.79
CA TYR A 425 2.68 -21.17 18.72
C TYR A 425 2.65 -19.66 18.73
N ASP A 426 3.47 -19.04 19.58
CA ASP A 426 3.64 -17.60 19.66
C ASP A 426 4.63 -17.17 18.57
N SER A 427 4.11 -16.84 17.38
CA SER A 427 4.90 -16.56 16.19
C SER A 427 5.58 -15.19 16.27
N VAL A 428 6.92 -15.17 16.17
CA VAL A 428 7.77 -14.01 16.17
C VAL A 428 8.73 -14.10 14.97
N PRO A 429 8.60 -13.18 13.99
CA PRO A 429 7.54 -12.20 13.82
C PRO A 429 6.18 -12.85 13.53
N GLY A 430 5.09 -12.09 13.78
CA GLY A 430 3.76 -12.49 13.33
C GLY A 430 3.50 -12.14 11.86
N PRO A 431 2.27 -12.35 11.35
CA PRO A 431 1.92 -12.13 9.93
C PRO A 431 2.08 -10.70 9.40
N TYR A 432 2.12 -9.69 10.27
CA TYR A 432 2.49 -8.33 9.85
C TYR A 432 3.95 -8.23 9.37
N GLY A 433 4.80 -9.22 9.73
CA GLY A 433 6.19 -9.31 9.36
C GLY A 433 7.11 -8.43 10.21
N ALA A 434 8.39 -8.76 10.18
CA ALA A 434 9.46 -7.95 10.78
C ALA A 434 9.75 -6.68 9.97
N HIS A 435 9.49 -6.72 8.69
CA HIS A 435 9.44 -5.61 7.74
C HIS A 435 8.26 -5.84 6.79
N ASN A 436 7.69 -4.78 6.24
CA ASN A 436 6.59 -4.88 5.32
C ASN A 436 6.86 -3.99 4.07
N TRP A 437 5.83 -3.54 3.36
CA TRP A 437 5.93 -2.75 2.14
C TRP A 437 6.62 -1.38 2.31
N HIS A 438 6.81 -0.88 3.52
CA HIS A 438 7.46 0.40 3.80
C HIS A 438 8.88 0.43 3.23
N PRO A 439 9.20 1.25 2.22
CA PRO A 439 10.49 1.16 1.56
C PRO A 439 11.66 1.42 2.50
N MET A 440 12.66 0.55 2.45
CA MET A 440 13.99 0.80 2.99
C MET A 440 14.82 1.64 2.01
N SER A 441 15.95 2.20 2.45
CA SER A 441 16.86 2.97 1.60
C SER A 441 18.31 2.56 1.83
N PHE A 442 19.14 2.62 0.79
CA PHE A 442 20.58 2.29 0.85
C PHE A 442 21.42 3.51 0.55
N ASN A 443 22.34 3.86 1.45
CA ASN A 443 23.27 4.95 1.25
C ASN A 443 24.67 4.41 0.90
N PRO A 444 25.14 4.59 -0.35
CA PRO A 444 26.44 4.09 -0.77
C PRO A 444 27.64 4.79 -0.08
N GLN A 445 27.43 5.98 0.54
CA GLN A 445 28.46 6.70 1.26
C GLN A 445 28.71 6.17 2.68
N THR A 446 27.66 5.57 3.30
CA THR A 446 27.77 4.94 4.61
C THR A 446 27.90 3.43 4.49
N GLY A 447 27.48 2.83 3.37
CA GLY A 447 27.35 1.39 3.17
C GLY A 447 26.19 0.77 3.93
N LEU A 448 25.26 1.56 4.47
CA LEU A 448 24.18 1.10 5.33
C LEU A 448 22.83 1.11 4.62
N VAL A 449 21.99 0.13 4.98
CA VAL A 449 20.57 0.07 4.65
C VAL A 449 19.76 0.57 5.85
N TYR A 450 18.87 1.52 5.63
CA TYR A 450 17.97 2.02 6.67
C TYR A 450 16.61 1.34 6.53
N LEU A 451 16.32 0.49 7.51
CA LEU A 451 15.26 -0.51 7.48
C LEU A 451 14.17 -0.20 8.50
N PRO A 452 12.92 0.09 8.08
CA PRO A 452 11.77 0.16 8.98
C PRO A 452 11.43 -1.24 9.50
N ALA A 453 11.85 -1.55 10.72
CA ALA A 453 11.64 -2.85 11.34
C ALA A 453 10.52 -2.79 12.39
N GLN A 454 9.87 -3.92 12.62
CA GLN A 454 8.79 -4.05 13.57
C GLN A 454 8.61 -5.49 14.07
N ASN A 455 7.79 -5.66 15.08
CA ASN A 455 7.23 -6.94 15.48
C ASN A 455 5.80 -6.75 16.02
N VAL A 456 4.87 -7.55 15.54
CA VAL A 456 3.52 -7.70 16.07
C VAL A 456 3.29 -9.20 16.24
N PRO A 457 3.66 -9.77 17.40
CA PRO A 457 3.56 -11.21 17.62
C PRO A 457 2.11 -11.64 17.64
N ILE A 458 1.84 -12.84 17.15
CA ILE A 458 0.50 -13.44 17.11
C ILE A 458 0.61 -14.91 17.52
N ASN A 459 -0.32 -15.32 18.38
CA ASN A 459 -0.46 -16.73 18.72
C ASN A 459 -1.29 -17.44 17.65
N LEU A 460 -0.68 -18.38 16.94
CA LEU A 460 -1.28 -19.10 15.81
C LEU A 460 -1.49 -20.58 16.15
N MET A 461 -2.52 -21.20 15.58
CA MET A 461 -2.69 -22.63 15.51
C MET A 461 -3.52 -23.00 14.29
N ASP A 462 -3.18 -24.12 13.61
CA ASP A 462 -3.99 -24.65 12.53
C ASP A 462 -5.42 -24.93 12.97
N ASP A 463 -6.40 -24.46 12.18
CA ASP A 463 -7.79 -24.83 12.41
C ASP A 463 -8.08 -26.21 11.87
N LYS A 464 -8.14 -27.20 12.76
CA LYS A 464 -8.45 -28.62 12.41
C LYS A 464 -9.84 -28.81 11.82
N THR A 465 -10.76 -27.86 12.09
CA THR A 465 -12.15 -27.91 11.62
C THR A 465 -12.35 -27.21 10.30
N TRP A 466 -11.37 -26.40 9.87
CA TRP A 466 -11.45 -25.70 8.59
C TRP A 466 -11.62 -26.68 7.42
N ASN A 467 -12.57 -26.41 6.57
CA ASN A 467 -12.77 -27.14 5.34
C ASN A 467 -12.89 -26.17 4.16
N PHE A 468 -12.63 -26.67 2.95
CA PHE A 468 -12.58 -25.85 1.73
C PHE A 468 -13.88 -25.09 1.42
N ASN A 469 -15.04 -25.59 1.90
CA ASN A 469 -16.34 -25.00 1.63
C ASN A 469 -16.63 -23.74 2.47
N GLU A 470 -15.95 -23.56 3.62
CA GLU A 470 -16.16 -22.42 4.51
C GLU A 470 -15.54 -21.12 4.00
N GLY A 471 -14.55 -21.22 3.12
CA GLY A 471 -13.83 -20.08 2.57
C GLY A 471 -13.78 -20.06 1.05
N LYS A 472 -14.84 -20.54 0.36
CA LYS A 472 -14.82 -20.62 -1.10
C LYS A 472 -14.31 -19.34 -1.72
N PRO A 473 -13.24 -19.42 -2.53
CA PRO A 473 -12.77 -18.28 -3.30
C PRO A 473 -13.91 -17.68 -4.14
N GLY A 474 -13.97 -16.34 -4.21
CA GLY A 474 -15.00 -15.66 -4.98
C GLY A 474 -16.35 -15.51 -4.28
N THR A 475 -16.56 -16.13 -3.12
CA THR A 475 -17.70 -15.78 -2.29
C THR A 475 -17.42 -14.47 -1.54
N PRO A 476 -18.41 -13.60 -1.30
CA PRO A 476 -18.27 -12.51 -0.36
C PRO A 476 -17.72 -13.03 0.96
N HIS A 477 -16.62 -12.44 1.45
CA HIS A 477 -15.95 -12.82 2.70
C HIS A 477 -15.27 -14.20 2.72
N GLY A 478 -15.08 -14.87 1.59
CA GLY A 478 -14.25 -16.05 1.50
C GLY A 478 -12.79 -15.68 1.82
N ASN A 479 -12.31 -15.97 3.03
CA ASN A 479 -10.95 -15.74 3.46
C ASN A 479 -10.29 -17.10 3.73
N VAL A 480 -9.33 -17.45 2.88
CA VAL A 480 -8.56 -18.71 3.00
C VAL A 480 -7.21 -18.50 3.69
N GLY A 481 -6.83 -17.27 3.99
CA GLY A 481 -5.69 -16.93 4.81
C GLY A 481 -6.00 -17.11 6.30
N TRP A 482 -6.78 -16.18 6.83
CA TRP A 482 -7.13 -16.13 8.26
C TRP A 482 -7.89 -17.37 8.75
N ASN A 483 -8.78 -17.93 7.93
CA ASN A 483 -9.66 -19.02 8.34
C ASN A 483 -8.95 -20.37 8.47
N THR A 484 -7.71 -20.50 8.03
CA THR A 484 -6.90 -21.70 8.23
C THR A 484 -6.09 -21.67 9.52
N ALA A 485 -6.07 -20.53 10.21
CA ALA A 485 -5.42 -20.35 11.49
C ALA A 485 -6.43 -19.87 12.53
N LYS A 486 -6.46 -20.51 13.69
CA LYS A 486 -7.18 -19.98 14.85
C LYS A 486 -6.32 -18.95 15.53
N PHE A 487 -6.79 -17.71 15.57
CA PHE A 487 -6.29 -16.70 16.49
C PHE A 487 -6.88 -17.05 17.86
N LEU A 488 -6.12 -17.77 18.65
CA LEU A 488 -6.64 -18.25 19.91
C LEU A 488 -6.74 -17.11 20.91
N ASN A 489 -7.86 -17.05 21.59
CA ASN A 489 -8.09 -16.26 22.80
C ASN A 489 -7.27 -16.76 24.01
N ALA A 490 -6.36 -17.68 23.80
CA ALA A 490 -5.45 -18.16 24.82
C ALA A 490 -4.37 -17.10 24.97
N GLU A 491 -3.96 -16.79 26.10
CA GLU A 491 -2.88 -15.92 26.56
C GLU A 491 -2.32 -14.88 25.57
N PRO A 492 -2.19 -13.60 25.93
CA PRO A 492 -1.56 -12.61 25.07
C PRO A 492 -0.15 -13.08 24.69
N PRO A 493 0.34 -12.74 23.47
CA PRO A 493 1.70 -13.09 23.06
C PRO A 493 2.73 -12.68 24.10
N ARG A 494 3.72 -13.52 24.34
CA ARG A 494 4.76 -13.28 25.36
C ARG A 494 5.68 -12.12 25.02
N SER A 495 5.88 -11.87 23.74
CA SER A 495 6.67 -10.73 23.25
C SER A 495 5.79 -9.51 23.00
N LYS A 496 6.33 -8.33 23.32
CA LYS A 496 5.61 -7.05 23.12
C LYS A 496 5.79 -6.57 21.66
N PRO A 497 4.74 -5.94 21.07
CA PRO A 497 4.89 -5.23 19.82
C PRO A 497 5.94 -4.12 19.93
N PHE A 498 6.73 -3.93 18.86
CA PHE A 498 7.67 -2.80 18.74
C PHE A 498 7.78 -2.31 17.30
N GLY A 499 8.24 -1.06 17.14
CA GLY A 499 8.71 -0.48 15.89
C GLY A 499 10.12 0.05 16.06
N ARG A 500 10.94 -0.04 15.00
CA ARG A 500 12.35 0.39 14.99
C ARG A 500 12.75 0.96 13.64
N LEU A 501 13.70 1.87 13.64
CA LEU A 501 14.53 2.17 12.47
C LEU A 501 15.92 1.55 12.73
N ILE A 502 16.31 0.63 11.85
CA ILE A 502 17.61 -0.06 11.95
C ILE A 502 18.51 0.40 10.80
N ALA A 503 19.71 0.87 11.11
CA ALA A 503 20.77 1.00 10.11
C ALA A 503 21.54 -0.32 10.05
N TRP A 504 21.35 -1.06 8.99
CA TRP A 504 21.90 -2.40 8.80
C TRP A 504 23.11 -2.37 7.89
N ASP A 505 24.20 -2.95 8.34
CA ASP A 505 25.38 -3.20 7.53
C ASP A 505 25.22 -4.52 6.76
N PRO A 506 24.98 -4.49 5.43
CA PRO A 506 24.72 -5.69 4.65
C PRO A 506 25.96 -6.55 4.43
N VAL A 507 27.17 -6.01 4.65
CA VAL A 507 28.45 -6.74 4.53
C VAL A 507 28.75 -7.49 5.83
N GLN A 508 28.61 -6.79 6.98
CA GLN A 508 28.84 -7.38 8.30
C GLN A 508 27.64 -8.13 8.85
N GLN A 509 26.48 -8.00 8.21
CA GLN A 509 25.22 -8.61 8.62
C GLN A 509 24.86 -8.31 10.09
N LYS A 510 24.94 -7.03 10.46
CA LYS A 510 24.60 -6.53 11.79
C LYS A 510 24.08 -5.10 11.76
N ALA A 511 23.32 -4.72 12.80
CA ALA A 511 22.94 -3.32 13.00
C ALA A 511 24.16 -2.48 13.37
N ALA A 512 24.32 -1.33 12.71
CA ALA A 512 25.27 -0.29 13.09
C ALA A 512 24.67 0.58 14.21
N TRP A 513 23.38 0.93 14.09
CA TRP A 513 22.61 1.61 15.11
C TRP A 513 21.10 1.29 14.98
N THR A 514 20.33 1.58 16.01
CA THR A 514 18.88 1.35 16.06
C THR A 514 18.21 2.50 16.80
N GLN A 515 17.07 2.98 16.27
CA GLN A 515 16.17 3.91 16.92
C GLN A 515 14.84 3.22 17.24
N GLU A 516 14.42 3.30 18.51
CA GLU A 516 13.15 2.73 18.95
C GLU A 516 12.00 3.69 18.63
N HIS A 517 10.84 3.12 18.22
CA HIS A 517 9.61 3.85 17.99
C HIS A 517 8.52 3.45 18.98
N VAL A 518 7.57 4.35 19.21
CA VAL A 518 6.46 4.16 20.15
C VAL A 518 5.54 3.01 19.74
N SER A 519 5.46 2.72 18.44
CA SER A 519 4.53 1.74 17.86
C SER A 519 5.16 1.06 16.65
N PRO A 520 4.74 -0.14 16.28
CA PRO A 520 4.96 -0.66 14.93
C PRO A 520 4.32 0.23 13.86
N TRP A 521 4.55 -0.12 12.59
CA TRP A 521 3.93 0.50 11.41
C TRP A 521 4.38 1.93 11.13
N ASN A 522 5.70 2.16 11.15
CA ASN A 522 6.32 3.44 10.80
C ASN A 522 6.59 3.53 9.29
N GLY A 523 6.71 4.75 8.78
CA GLY A 523 6.89 5.02 7.36
C GLY A 523 8.19 4.47 6.77
N GLY A 524 8.23 4.42 5.44
CA GLY A 524 9.45 4.12 4.69
C GLY A 524 10.51 5.20 4.84
N THR A 525 11.72 4.92 4.33
CA THR A 525 12.89 5.80 4.49
C THR A 525 13.32 6.47 3.20
N LEU A 526 14.02 7.59 3.34
CA LEU A 526 14.81 8.30 2.34
C LEU A 526 16.17 8.59 2.95
N THR A 527 17.26 8.32 2.23
CA THR A 527 18.58 8.78 2.64
C THR A 527 19.17 9.75 1.63
N THR A 528 20.07 10.66 2.07
CA THR A 528 20.61 11.71 1.22
C THR A 528 22.15 11.80 1.33
N ALA A 529 22.77 12.41 0.31
CA ALA A 529 24.20 12.73 0.34
C ALA A 529 24.57 13.82 1.38
N GLY A 530 23.56 14.46 2.02
CA GLY A 530 23.73 15.33 3.17
C GLY A 530 23.92 14.60 4.51
N ASN A 531 24.17 13.29 4.51
CA ASN A 531 24.32 12.43 5.68
C ASN A 531 23.04 12.36 6.53
N LEU A 532 21.88 12.30 5.89
CA LEU A 532 20.56 12.27 6.56
C LEU A 532 19.79 11.01 6.18
N VAL A 533 18.96 10.56 7.14
CA VAL A 533 17.89 9.63 6.94
C VAL A 533 16.58 10.29 7.39
N PHE A 534 15.58 10.31 6.53
CA PHE A 534 14.24 10.81 6.84
C PHE A 534 13.27 9.66 6.97
N GLN A 535 12.43 9.71 8.01
CA GLN A 535 11.35 8.75 8.23
C GLN A 535 10.14 9.44 8.87
N GLY A 536 8.95 9.03 8.45
CA GLY A 536 7.73 9.33 9.17
C GLY A 536 7.44 8.28 10.24
N THR A 537 6.78 8.66 11.34
CA THR A 537 6.49 7.75 12.44
C THR A 537 5.00 7.56 12.68
N ALA A 538 4.62 6.42 13.23
CA ALA A 538 3.23 6.08 13.54
C ALA A 538 2.57 7.06 14.52
N ASP A 539 3.36 7.67 15.41
CA ASP A 539 2.91 8.64 16.42
C ASP A 539 2.78 10.07 15.88
N GLY A 540 2.93 10.28 14.56
CA GLY A 540 2.64 11.55 13.88
C GLY A 540 3.78 12.55 13.90
N ARG A 541 5.01 12.08 13.66
CA ARG A 541 6.20 12.91 13.47
C ARG A 541 6.87 12.60 12.15
N PHE A 542 7.48 13.60 11.54
CA PHE A 542 8.44 13.44 10.46
C PHE A 542 9.81 13.80 10.99
N VAL A 543 10.77 12.88 10.89
CA VAL A 543 12.04 12.94 11.62
C VAL A 543 13.21 12.83 10.65
N ALA A 544 14.29 13.58 10.91
CA ALA A 544 15.59 13.45 10.28
C ALA A 544 16.62 12.95 11.30
N TYR A 545 17.34 11.91 10.92
CA TYR A 545 18.44 11.31 11.70
C TYR A 545 19.77 11.50 10.97
N ASP A 546 20.86 11.58 11.73
CA ASP A 546 22.20 11.43 11.17
C ASP A 546 22.36 10.00 10.63
N ALA A 547 22.78 9.89 9.37
CA ALA A 547 22.85 8.60 8.69
C ALA A 547 23.92 7.64 9.27
N ARG A 548 24.97 8.18 9.94
CA ARG A 548 26.08 7.38 10.50
C ARG A 548 25.84 6.98 11.95
N SER A 549 25.33 7.91 12.78
CA SER A 549 25.16 7.69 14.21
C SER A 549 23.75 7.32 14.63
N GLY A 550 22.73 7.67 13.83
CA GLY A 550 21.33 7.52 14.19
C GLY A 550 20.80 8.64 15.08
N ASP A 551 21.59 9.65 15.44
CA ASP A 551 21.16 10.75 16.28
C ASP A 551 20.01 11.50 15.63
N LYS A 552 18.95 11.78 16.38
CA LYS A 552 17.83 12.60 15.93
C LYS A 552 18.29 14.06 15.83
N LEU A 553 18.30 14.62 14.61
CA LEU A 553 18.74 15.98 14.33
C LEU A 553 17.59 16.99 14.21
N TRP A 554 16.43 16.51 13.75
CA TRP A 554 15.26 17.35 13.51
C TRP A 554 13.98 16.54 13.53
N GLU A 555 12.87 17.17 13.90
CA GLU A 555 11.53 16.60 13.75
C GLU A 555 10.46 17.67 13.56
N SER A 556 9.35 17.31 12.91
CA SER A 556 8.15 18.11 12.74
C SER A 556 6.90 17.26 13.01
N PRO A 557 5.92 17.77 13.76
CA PRO A 557 4.65 17.09 13.93
C PRO A 557 3.85 17.10 12.61
N THR A 558 3.10 16.03 12.35
CA THR A 558 2.34 15.82 11.10
C THR A 558 0.83 15.65 11.32
N GLY A 559 0.36 15.74 12.56
CA GLY A 559 -1.06 15.71 12.92
C GLY A 559 -1.73 14.34 12.88
N THR A 560 -1.16 13.36 12.18
CA THR A 560 -1.54 11.95 12.20
C THR A 560 -0.32 11.10 11.85
N GLY A 561 -0.42 9.78 12.02
CA GLY A 561 0.69 8.87 11.73
C GLY A 561 1.11 8.91 10.26
N VAL A 562 2.37 8.65 10.01
CA VAL A 562 2.99 8.63 8.69
C VAL A 562 3.45 7.21 8.38
N VAL A 563 2.90 6.63 7.32
CA VAL A 563 3.25 5.28 6.86
C VAL A 563 3.93 5.28 5.48
N ALA A 564 3.75 6.36 4.71
CA ALA A 564 4.38 6.52 3.40
C ALA A 564 5.88 6.84 3.52
N ALA A 565 6.58 6.75 2.39
CA ALA A 565 7.99 7.08 2.32
C ALA A 565 8.22 8.51 1.76
N PRO A 566 9.20 9.26 2.30
CA PRO A 566 9.53 10.59 1.83
C PRO A 566 10.33 10.57 0.52
N VAL A 567 10.33 11.72 -0.16
CA VAL A 567 11.10 11.98 -1.39
C VAL A 567 11.85 13.30 -1.28
N SER A 568 12.96 13.44 -2.03
CA SER A 568 13.72 14.69 -2.11
C SER A 568 13.93 15.10 -3.56
N PHE A 569 13.77 16.39 -3.87
CA PHE A 569 13.91 16.93 -5.22
C PHE A 569 14.44 18.36 -5.18
N GLU A 570 14.87 18.89 -6.34
CA GLU A 570 15.39 20.24 -6.49
C GLU A 570 14.51 21.06 -7.44
N LEU A 571 14.17 22.27 -7.05
CA LEU A 571 13.49 23.22 -7.93
C LEU A 571 14.21 24.59 -7.85
N ASN A 572 14.65 25.09 -8.98
CA ASN A 572 15.35 26.37 -9.09
C ASN A 572 16.58 26.50 -8.14
N GLY A 573 17.34 25.40 -8.01
CA GLY A 573 18.53 25.35 -7.15
C GLY A 573 18.22 25.22 -5.66
N LYS A 574 16.97 25.00 -5.27
CA LYS A 574 16.54 24.78 -3.88
C LYS A 574 16.10 23.35 -3.68
N GLN A 575 16.66 22.67 -2.67
CA GLN A 575 16.27 21.30 -2.29
C GLN A 575 15.02 21.33 -1.42
N TYR A 576 14.13 20.37 -1.69
CA TYR A 576 12.90 20.11 -0.94
C TYR A 576 12.88 18.65 -0.47
N VAL A 577 12.17 18.41 0.63
CA VAL A 577 11.81 17.09 1.11
C VAL A 577 10.31 17.06 1.31
N SER A 578 9.64 16.05 0.75
CA SER A 578 8.18 15.90 0.86
C SER A 578 7.81 14.51 1.35
N VAL A 579 6.71 14.45 2.11
CA VAL A 579 6.13 13.19 2.58
C VAL A 579 4.61 13.25 2.53
N ALA A 580 4.00 12.15 2.08
CA ALA A 580 2.56 11.95 2.19
C ALA A 580 2.23 11.42 3.59
N VAL A 581 1.32 12.06 4.28
CA VAL A 581 0.93 11.80 5.66
C VAL A 581 -0.50 11.27 5.68
N GLY A 582 -0.75 10.20 6.40
CA GLY A 582 -2.09 9.64 6.54
C GLY A 582 -2.03 8.25 7.16
N TRP A 583 -2.47 8.13 8.42
CA TRP A 583 -2.49 6.88 9.15
C TRP A 583 -3.43 5.86 8.51
N GLY A 584 -3.01 4.59 8.40
CA GLY A 584 -3.83 3.53 7.81
C GLY A 584 -3.04 2.27 7.47
N GLY A 585 -3.49 1.59 6.43
CA GLY A 585 -3.02 0.25 6.08
C GLY A 585 -3.56 -0.80 7.05
N VAL A 586 -3.13 -2.06 6.89
CA VAL A 586 -3.69 -3.19 7.66
C VAL A 586 -3.63 -2.99 9.18
N TYR A 587 -2.53 -2.48 9.69
CA TYR A 587 -2.38 -2.21 11.13
C TYR A 587 -3.24 -1.01 11.56
N GLY A 588 -3.24 0.04 10.75
CA GLY A 588 -3.92 1.30 11.05
C GLY A 588 -5.46 1.25 10.92
N GLN A 589 -6.03 0.17 10.40
CA GLN A 589 -7.49 0.00 10.38
C GLN A 589 -8.04 -0.10 11.81
N ALA A 590 -7.43 -0.92 12.65
CA ALA A 590 -7.89 -1.22 14.01
C ALA A 590 -7.05 -0.55 15.12
N GLN A 591 -5.80 -0.19 14.83
CA GLN A 591 -4.84 0.31 15.82
C GLN A 591 -4.51 1.79 15.62
N ARG A 592 -4.16 2.47 16.70
CA ARG A 592 -3.81 3.89 16.71
C ARG A 592 -2.59 4.15 17.61
N ALA A 593 -1.61 4.84 17.05
CA ALA A 593 -0.39 5.20 17.79
C ALA A 593 -0.40 6.63 18.35
N THR A 594 -1.35 7.47 17.92
CA THR A 594 -1.51 8.86 18.36
C THR A 594 -2.97 9.21 18.59
N ASN A 595 -3.24 10.15 19.49
CA ASN A 595 -4.59 10.72 19.68
C ASN A 595 -4.94 11.81 18.67
N ARG A 596 -4.05 12.11 17.71
CA ARG A 596 -4.31 13.10 16.67
C ARG A 596 -4.91 12.44 15.44
N GLN A 597 -5.85 13.13 14.82
CA GLN A 597 -6.50 12.70 13.60
C GLN A 597 -6.49 13.86 12.60
N GLY A 598 -6.18 13.56 11.36
CA GLY A 598 -6.20 14.51 10.26
C GLY A 598 -6.49 13.82 8.94
N PRO A 599 -6.92 14.57 7.92
CA PRO A 599 -7.01 14.04 6.57
C PRO A 599 -5.64 13.70 6.02
N GLY A 600 -5.59 12.82 5.02
CA GLY A 600 -4.39 12.57 4.24
C GLY A 600 -3.84 13.88 3.66
N THR A 601 -2.56 14.16 3.88
CA THR A 601 -1.96 15.48 3.56
C THR A 601 -0.53 15.31 3.10
N VAL A 602 -0.13 15.97 2.02
CA VAL A 602 1.28 16.09 1.63
C VAL A 602 1.91 17.25 2.38
N TYR A 603 3.06 17.02 3.00
CA TYR A 603 3.90 18.03 3.64
C TYR A 603 5.16 18.23 2.82
N THR A 604 5.55 19.46 2.56
CA THR A 604 6.79 19.78 1.85
C THR A 604 7.61 20.79 2.64
N PHE A 605 8.87 20.41 2.86
CA PHE A 605 9.83 21.15 3.68
C PHE A 605 11.01 21.63 2.83
N ALA A 606 11.61 22.75 3.25
CA ALA A 606 12.88 23.27 2.72
C ALA A 606 13.57 24.14 3.78
N LEU A 607 14.86 24.39 3.62
CA LEU A 607 15.58 25.31 4.51
C LEU A 607 14.90 26.67 4.54
N GLY A 608 14.69 27.21 5.74
CA GLY A 608 14.03 28.49 5.97
C GLY A 608 12.55 28.54 5.62
N GLY A 609 11.86 27.39 5.48
CA GLY A 609 10.41 27.31 5.33
C GLY A 609 9.70 27.94 6.54
N LYS A 610 8.60 28.70 6.29
CA LYS A 610 7.89 29.47 7.34
C LYS A 610 6.37 29.28 7.29
N ALA A 611 5.86 28.35 6.50
CA ALA A 611 4.43 28.06 6.50
C ALA A 611 4.01 27.52 7.87
N PRO A 612 2.85 27.95 8.39
CA PRO A 612 2.35 27.44 9.65
C PRO A 612 1.96 25.96 9.52
N LEU A 613 2.20 25.21 10.58
CA LEU A 613 1.67 23.86 10.68
C LEU A 613 0.14 23.88 10.72
N PRO A 614 -0.55 22.95 10.05
CA PRO A 614 -2.00 22.81 10.17
C PRO A 614 -2.42 22.62 11.63
N ALA A 615 -3.59 23.11 11.98
CA ALA A 615 -4.21 22.78 13.27
C ALA A 615 -4.53 21.27 13.30
N PHE A 616 -4.16 20.62 14.39
CA PHE A 616 -4.38 19.18 14.58
C PHE A 616 -5.59 18.95 15.47
N ALA A 617 -6.58 18.22 14.94
CA ALA A 617 -7.70 17.76 15.73
C ALA A 617 -7.26 16.60 16.66
N GLU A 618 -7.63 16.67 17.92
CA GLU A 618 -7.47 15.53 18.81
C GLU A 618 -8.61 14.54 18.62
N TYR A 619 -8.25 13.26 18.53
CA TYR A 619 -9.23 12.18 18.57
C TYR A 619 -9.75 12.06 20.01
N ARG A 620 -11.02 12.34 20.18
CA ARG A 620 -11.72 12.02 21.43
C ARG A 620 -12.39 10.67 21.25
N ALA A 621 -11.88 9.67 21.97
CA ALA A 621 -12.54 8.38 22.02
C ALA A 621 -13.97 8.59 22.52
N ALA A 622 -14.93 8.02 21.80
CA ALA A 622 -16.29 7.93 22.29
C ALA A 622 -16.31 7.17 23.65
N ARG A 623 -17.36 7.37 24.44
CA ARG A 623 -17.52 6.61 25.68
C ARG A 623 -17.66 5.13 25.34
N LEU A 624 -17.13 4.29 26.22
CA LEU A 624 -17.26 2.84 26.08
C LEU A 624 -18.75 2.47 26.02
N LEU A 625 -19.10 1.65 25.03
CA LEU A 625 -20.46 1.20 24.74
C LEU A 625 -21.15 0.70 26.02
N GLN A 626 -22.39 1.12 26.21
CA GLN A 626 -23.23 0.70 27.32
C GLN A 626 -24.72 0.77 26.96
N GLY A 627 -25.52 -0.05 27.68
CA GLY A 627 -26.96 0.00 27.57
C GLY A 627 -27.60 -0.85 26.49
N VAL A 628 -26.80 -1.52 25.63
CA VAL A 628 -27.30 -2.48 24.66
C VAL A 628 -27.78 -3.73 25.40
N LYS A 629 -29.03 -4.13 25.16
CA LYS A 629 -29.57 -5.36 25.73
C LYS A 629 -29.02 -6.58 24.99
N TYR A 630 -28.54 -7.57 25.72
CA TYR A 630 -28.01 -8.81 25.16
C TYR A 630 -28.20 -9.98 26.15
N ASP A 631 -28.13 -11.20 25.63
CA ASP A 631 -28.10 -12.40 26.45
C ASP A 631 -26.63 -12.78 26.78
N PRO A 632 -26.21 -12.74 28.06
CA PRO A 632 -24.86 -13.11 28.46
C PRO A 632 -24.44 -14.53 28.05
N ALA A 633 -25.38 -15.47 27.90
CA ALA A 633 -25.08 -16.83 27.46
C ALA A 633 -24.60 -16.87 26.00
N GLN A 634 -24.93 -15.89 25.20
CA GLN A 634 -24.55 -15.80 23.78
C GLN A 634 -23.18 -15.17 23.55
N VAL A 635 -22.54 -14.53 24.54
CA VAL A 635 -21.24 -13.85 24.39
C VAL A 635 -20.18 -14.82 23.85
N LYS A 636 -20.08 -16.01 24.45
CA LYS A 636 -19.10 -17.01 23.99
C LYS A 636 -19.39 -17.50 22.56
N ALA A 637 -20.65 -17.68 22.21
CA ALA A 637 -21.04 -18.09 20.86
C ALA A 637 -20.73 -17.01 19.81
N GLY A 638 -20.84 -15.72 20.19
CA GLY A 638 -20.51 -14.58 19.35
C GLY A 638 -19.02 -14.37 19.09
N THR A 639 -18.13 -14.92 19.93
CA THR A 639 -16.68 -14.70 19.81
C THR A 639 -16.14 -15.13 18.44
N GLY A 640 -16.39 -16.37 18.04
CA GLY A 640 -15.90 -16.89 16.75
C GLY A 640 -16.49 -16.14 15.55
N LEU A 641 -17.78 -15.80 15.61
CA LEU A 641 -18.46 -15.01 14.57
C LEU A 641 -17.85 -13.63 14.44
N TYR A 642 -17.58 -12.94 15.56
CA TYR A 642 -16.96 -11.62 15.55
C TYR A 642 -15.53 -11.64 15.02
N VAL A 643 -14.71 -12.55 15.52
CA VAL A 643 -13.31 -12.69 15.11
C VAL A 643 -13.19 -12.94 13.61
N SER A 644 -14.00 -13.84 13.07
CA SER A 644 -13.94 -14.21 11.65
C SER A 644 -14.50 -13.16 10.70
N ASN A 645 -15.38 -12.25 11.18
CA ASN A 645 -16.10 -11.35 10.28
C ASN A 645 -15.86 -9.86 10.55
N CYS A 646 -15.46 -9.48 11.76
CA CYS A 646 -15.44 -8.08 12.20
C CYS A 646 -14.06 -7.61 12.69
N ALA A 647 -13.34 -8.47 13.42
CA ALA A 647 -12.16 -8.08 14.20
C ALA A 647 -11.00 -7.52 13.36
N LEU A 648 -10.78 -8.02 12.15
CA LEU A 648 -9.71 -7.52 11.26
C LEU A 648 -9.82 -6.00 11.04
N CYS A 649 -11.03 -5.52 10.84
CA CYS A 649 -11.29 -4.11 10.58
C CYS A 649 -11.59 -3.30 11.86
N HIS A 650 -12.35 -3.88 12.78
CA HIS A 650 -12.88 -3.16 13.95
C HIS A 650 -12.09 -3.39 15.25
N GLY A 651 -11.10 -4.30 15.25
CA GLY A 651 -10.36 -4.69 16.44
C GLY A 651 -11.24 -5.40 17.49
N VAL A 652 -10.73 -5.54 18.72
CA VAL A 652 -11.47 -6.14 19.83
C VAL A 652 -12.30 -5.04 20.54
N PRO A 653 -13.63 -5.21 20.70
CA PRO A 653 -14.50 -4.18 21.24
C PRO A 653 -14.05 -3.67 22.61
N GLY A 654 -13.79 -2.37 22.71
CA GLY A 654 -13.38 -1.72 23.95
C GLY A 654 -11.92 -1.94 24.38
N VAL A 655 -11.18 -2.86 23.76
CA VAL A 655 -9.76 -3.14 24.02
C VAL A 655 -8.89 -2.29 23.12
N ASP A 656 -9.08 -2.39 21.81
CA ASP A 656 -8.36 -1.58 20.83
C ASP A 656 -8.96 -0.17 20.77
N ARG A 657 -8.12 0.82 20.51
CA ARG A 657 -8.55 2.23 20.45
C ARG A 657 -9.27 2.59 19.13
N GLY A 658 -9.32 1.64 18.19
CA GLY A 658 -9.76 1.87 16.82
C GLY A 658 -8.74 2.67 16.00
N GLY A 659 -8.71 2.43 14.70
CA GLY A 659 -7.86 3.12 13.74
C GLY A 659 -8.69 4.02 12.82
N ASN A 660 -8.52 3.84 11.52
CA ASN A 660 -9.34 4.50 10.50
C ASN A 660 -10.77 3.95 10.43
N ILE A 661 -10.94 2.72 10.91
CA ILE A 661 -12.25 2.09 11.08
C ILE A 661 -12.59 2.15 12.57
N PRO A 662 -13.83 2.54 12.93
CA PRO A 662 -14.21 2.69 14.33
C PRO A 662 -14.22 1.35 15.06
N ASN A 663 -13.70 1.30 16.28
CA ASN A 663 -13.87 0.15 17.15
C ASN A 663 -15.33 0.08 17.63
N LEU A 664 -15.96 -1.09 17.53
CA LEU A 664 -17.40 -1.26 17.83
C LEU A 664 -17.72 -1.13 19.31
N GLY A 665 -16.73 -1.23 20.21
CA GLY A 665 -16.90 -0.95 21.63
C GLY A 665 -16.98 0.55 21.98
N TYR A 666 -16.85 1.45 21.00
CA TYR A 666 -16.89 2.90 21.20
C TYR A 666 -17.85 3.60 20.23
N ILE A 667 -18.79 2.91 19.64
CA ILE A 667 -19.83 3.52 18.81
C ILE A 667 -21.11 3.70 19.62
N ASP A 668 -22.04 4.49 19.06
CA ASP A 668 -23.34 4.73 19.70
C ASP A 668 -24.14 3.43 19.82
N ALA A 669 -24.78 3.22 20.97
CA ALA A 669 -25.57 2.02 21.26
C ALA A 669 -26.66 1.78 20.20
N ALA A 670 -27.26 2.83 19.66
CA ALA A 670 -28.29 2.73 18.63
C ALA A 670 -27.81 2.01 17.36
N TYR A 671 -26.51 2.11 17.01
CA TYR A 671 -25.93 1.34 15.88
C TYR A 671 -25.83 -0.14 16.20
N ILE A 672 -25.44 -0.49 17.45
CA ILE A 672 -25.33 -1.89 17.86
C ILE A 672 -26.70 -2.52 18.07
N GLU A 673 -27.67 -1.79 18.59
CA GLU A 673 -29.06 -2.26 18.71
C GLU A 673 -29.71 -2.58 17.35
N ASN A 674 -29.32 -1.84 16.30
CA ASN A 674 -29.78 -2.04 14.93
C ASN A 674 -28.67 -2.63 14.03
N LEU A 675 -27.81 -3.50 14.59
CA LEU A 675 -26.65 -4.04 13.88
C LEU A 675 -27.04 -4.81 12.61
N ASP A 676 -28.18 -5.49 12.62
CA ASP A 676 -28.81 -6.16 11.47
C ASP A 676 -28.98 -5.22 10.27
N LYS A 677 -29.47 -4.00 10.50
CA LYS A 677 -29.67 -2.96 9.47
C LYS A 677 -28.35 -2.37 8.96
N VAL A 678 -27.27 -2.55 9.71
CA VAL A 678 -25.94 -2.08 9.32
C VAL A 678 -25.19 -3.14 8.51
N VAL A 679 -25.28 -4.41 8.90
CA VAL A 679 -24.53 -5.50 8.29
C VAL A 679 -25.24 -6.12 7.08
N PHE A 680 -26.56 -6.00 6.96
CA PHE A 680 -27.32 -6.47 5.81
C PHE A 680 -27.70 -5.29 4.89
N LYS A 681 -26.93 -5.10 3.80
CA LYS A 681 -27.13 -4.01 2.81
C LYS A 681 -27.22 -2.62 3.44
N GLY A 682 -26.48 -2.40 4.53
CA GLY A 682 -26.51 -1.16 5.28
C GLY A 682 -25.76 0.00 4.63
N PRO A 683 -25.94 1.24 5.13
CA PRO A 683 -25.34 2.45 4.56
C PRO A 683 -23.80 2.47 4.66
N ALA A 684 -23.21 1.65 5.53
CA ALA A 684 -21.76 1.54 5.67
C ALA A 684 -21.07 0.87 4.46
N MET A 685 -21.82 0.21 3.56
CA MET A 685 -21.29 -0.31 2.29
C MET A 685 -20.66 0.80 1.45
N ALA A 686 -21.22 1.98 1.42
CA ALA A 686 -20.65 3.14 0.72
C ALA A 686 -19.27 3.58 1.27
N ARG A 687 -18.85 3.02 2.41
CA ARG A 687 -17.55 3.26 3.06
C ARG A 687 -16.64 2.03 3.02
N GLY A 688 -17.02 0.97 2.31
CA GLY A 688 -16.25 -0.25 2.14
C GLY A 688 -16.58 -1.36 3.15
N MET A 689 -17.64 -1.23 3.95
CA MET A 689 -18.12 -2.33 4.80
C MET A 689 -18.79 -3.40 3.93
N PRO A 690 -18.54 -4.68 4.17
CA PRO A 690 -19.18 -5.75 3.40
C PRO A 690 -20.69 -5.87 3.65
N ASP A 691 -21.41 -6.41 2.66
CA ASP A 691 -22.75 -6.95 2.84
C ASP A 691 -22.67 -8.39 3.32
N PHE A 692 -23.19 -8.67 4.50
CA PHE A 692 -23.19 -10.01 5.10
C PHE A 692 -24.46 -10.82 4.79
N THR A 693 -25.32 -10.33 3.91
CA THR A 693 -26.51 -11.08 3.46
C THR A 693 -26.11 -12.44 2.89
N GLY A 694 -26.74 -13.51 3.38
CA GLY A 694 -26.44 -14.87 2.96
C GLY A 694 -25.20 -15.51 3.61
N LYS A 695 -24.42 -14.74 4.39
CA LYS A 695 -23.29 -15.27 5.18
C LYS A 695 -23.60 -15.36 6.67
N LEU A 696 -24.22 -14.33 7.21
CA LEU A 696 -24.71 -14.28 8.60
C LEU A 696 -26.22 -14.41 8.61
N THR A 697 -26.73 -15.06 9.65
CA THR A 697 -28.16 -15.08 9.96
C THR A 697 -28.49 -13.97 10.95
N PRO A 698 -29.76 -13.57 11.12
CA PRO A 698 -30.15 -12.65 12.19
C PRO A 698 -29.75 -13.13 13.59
N ASP A 699 -29.80 -14.44 13.85
CA ASP A 699 -29.34 -15.04 15.11
C ASP A 699 -27.84 -14.91 15.32
N ASP A 700 -27.02 -15.01 14.25
CA ASP A 700 -25.58 -14.75 14.31
C ASP A 700 -25.28 -13.29 14.64
N VAL A 701 -26.09 -12.36 14.13
CA VAL A 701 -25.96 -10.93 14.44
C VAL A 701 -26.28 -10.65 15.90
N GLU A 702 -27.26 -11.31 16.49
CA GLU A 702 -27.56 -11.20 17.93
C GLU A 702 -26.42 -11.72 18.80
N LYS A 703 -25.78 -12.84 18.42
CA LYS A 703 -24.58 -13.35 19.08
C LYS A 703 -23.39 -12.38 18.96
N ILE A 704 -23.18 -11.80 17.78
CA ILE A 704 -22.15 -10.76 17.56
C ILE A 704 -22.43 -9.53 18.44
N LYS A 705 -23.69 -9.08 18.51
CA LYS A 705 -24.12 -7.97 19.39
C LYS A 705 -23.83 -8.28 20.86
N ALA A 706 -24.14 -9.49 21.30
CA ALA A 706 -23.85 -9.96 22.66
C ALA A 706 -22.33 -9.93 22.94
N PHE A 707 -21.50 -10.37 22.00
CA PHE A 707 -20.04 -10.32 22.13
C PHE A 707 -19.53 -8.88 22.23
N ILE A 708 -20.03 -7.95 21.38
CA ILE A 708 -19.60 -6.55 21.39
C ILE A 708 -19.89 -5.90 22.74
N GLN A 709 -21.14 -5.97 23.22
CA GLN A 709 -21.51 -5.36 24.50
C GLN A 709 -20.88 -6.08 25.69
N GLY A 710 -20.89 -7.42 25.69
CA GLY A 710 -20.29 -8.21 26.79
C GLY A 710 -18.79 -7.97 26.95
N THR A 711 -18.06 -7.81 25.85
CA THR A 711 -16.63 -7.45 25.89
C THR A 711 -16.43 -6.02 26.41
N ALA A 712 -17.24 -5.06 25.93
CA ALA A 712 -17.20 -3.69 26.41
C ALA A 712 -17.49 -3.61 27.93
N ASP A 713 -18.44 -4.39 28.43
CA ASP A 713 -18.74 -4.46 29.85
C ASP A 713 -17.59 -5.09 30.67
N ALA A 714 -16.94 -6.13 30.13
CA ALA A 714 -15.83 -6.80 30.79
C ALA A 714 -14.58 -5.92 30.97
N VAL A 715 -14.32 -5.00 30.01
CA VAL A 715 -13.17 -4.07 30.07
C VAL A 715 -13.52 -2.75 30.76
N ARG A 716 -14.76 -2.54 31.18
CA ARG A 716 -15.18 -1.34 31.91
C ARG A 716 -14.51 -1.32 33.28
N PRO A 717 -13.89 -0.19 33.67
CA PRO A 717 -13.40 -0.04 35.05
C PRO A 717 -14.53 -0.32 36.03
N LYS A 718 -14.27 -1.17 37.00
CA LYS A 718 -15.21 -1.36 38.12
C LYS A 718 -15.29 -0.03 38.90
N PRO A 719 -16.49 0.39 39.31
CA PRO A 719 -16.71 1.64 40.01
C PRO A 719 -15.91 1.72 41.31
#